data_ad5b5595db73fabc3dd8c718a00203da
#
_entry.id   ad5b5595db73fabc3dd8c718a00203da
#
_cell.length_a   1.000
_cell.length_b   1.000
_cell.length_c   1.000
_cell.angle_alpha   90.00
_cell.angle_beta   90.00
_cell.angle_gamma   90.00
#
_symmetry.space_group_name_H-M   'P 1'
#
loop_
_entity.id
_entity.type
_entity.pdbx_description
1 polymer ?
#
loop_
_entity_poly.entity_id
_entity_poly.type
_entity_poly.pdbx_seq_one_letter_code
_entity_poly.pdbx_strand_id
1 'polypeptide(L)'
;MSEAINKQTLEHERTPAGDRRDPPSPIAGPRGFFGRLRAALFPAKSRIVPDANATTPKGSEKALENNSDRECDSTPDASQPLCIRHLSKRFPSPDGKVLEALSDVSIDIFRRGENVAIVGPDGAGKTTLIRTIAGLLRPEGCEKNGRTVEPLIRVFGRTPDTDDPAFTETIGVMPQRFGLYEELSCRENLEFFAAVKGIRGEEFEKRFARLMHLTGLSGFEARLAGKLSGGMKQKLGLAATLMTTPDFIVLDEPTVGVDPLSRRELQRVLEDVRRTDGVTTLFSTAYLDEAASADRVYILEKGRIVACGTPSELLLTVRGRTWRAVPAETSTEIPRPNGKNHELGTAAHRLARTLMQSVSAVRADSPWLDAVPRGDGVDLLARAGANRAALERSISELAASGLAATLSERPETLEDAYAALTFEDDGRTPEEASVETVARSGAACGAFSKVALKTAHNTTGETAAATSDPVIRAEHISRRFGNFVAVADTRFEVKRGEIFGLLGPNGAGKTTTFRMLCGLLPPSSGDIRIDGVDLLASASEARARIGYVAQKFSLYERLTVYQTLRYFGECYGVSGRALDARIGELLSGPGATLGIHLERRAGMLPLGAKRELAMACALLHRPAILFLDEATSGADLAARRAFWRRIVKLARNGTTVVVTTHFMDEAEYCDRFLIQDAGRVLVLGSPAEVRRSAGAATVEEAFRTIVLENRAKEAEKSKNAEKPAEKAASEGSIE
;
A
#
# COMPACT_ATOMS: atom_id res chain seq x y z
N MET A 1 4.98 33.22 -17.02
CA MET A 1 5.26 32.84 -15.60
C MET A 1 6.40 31.83 -15.47
N SER A 2 7.21 31.61 -16.51
CA SER A 2 8.33 30.67 -16.52
C SER A 2 9.70 31.35 -16.35
N GLU A 3 9.76 32.67 -16.31
CA GLU A 3 11.02 33.43 -16.20
C GLU A 3 11.30 34.03 -14.80
N ALA A 4 10.35 33.94 -13.87
CA ALA A 4 10.51 34.54 -12.53
C ALA A 4 11.14 33.61 -11.49
N ILE A 5 11.36 32.32 -11.79
CA ILE A 5 11.90 31.33 -10.84
C ILE A 5 13.43 31.17 -11.01
N ASN A 6 14.02 31.69 -12.10
CA ASN A 6 15.45 31.46 -12.39
C ASN A 6 16.39 32.63 -12.00
N LYS A 7 15.90 33.65 -11.27
CA LYS A 7 16.71 34.80 -10.86
C LYS A 7 17.04 34.92 -9.37
N GLN A 8 16.63 33.97 -8.54
CA GLN A 8 16.93 34.01 -7.08
C GLN A 8 18.01 33.05 -6.58
N THR A 9 18.74 32.37 -7.48
CA THR A 9 19.78 31.38 -7.05
C THR A 9 21.21 31.80 -7.43
N LEU A 10 21.46 33.05 -7.81
CA LEU A 10 22.78 33.50 -8.30
C LEU A 10 23.32 34.77 -7.64
N GLU A 11 22.87 35.16 -6.44
CA GLU A 11 23.45 36.29 -5.72
C GLU A 11 23.79 35.95 -4.27
N HIS A 12 24.69 34.99 -4.03
CA HIS A 12 25.39 34.90 -2.75
C HIS A 12 26.76 34.20 -2.91
N GLU A 13 27.68 34.86 -3.62
CA GLU A 13 29.12 34.59 -3.51
C GLU A 13 29.91 35.87 -3.86
N ARG A 14 30.12 36.72 -2.87
CA ARG A 14 31.30 37.62 -2.81
C ARG A 14 31.56 38.00 -1.35
N THR A 15 32.51 37.30 -0.70
CA THR A 15 33.11 37.69 0.55
C THR A 15 34.35 38.55 0.30
N PRO A 16 34.61 39.61 1.10
CA PRO A 16 35.88 40.30 1.13
C PRO A 16 36.83 39.61 2.15
N ALA A 17 38.10 39.65 1.79
CA ALA A 17 39.21 39.09 2.52
C ALA A 17 39.52 39.79 3.85
N GLY A 18 40.02 39.03 4.83
CA GLY A 18 40.93 39.50 5.88
C GLY A 18 40.40 39.30 7.29
N ASP A 19 40.76 38.21 7.95
CA ASP A 19 41.42 38.29 9.25
C ASP A 19 42.10 36.95 9.62
N ARG A 20 43.35 37.01 10.06
CA ARG A 20 44.12 35.86 10.50
C ARG A 20 43.75 35.58 11.96
N ARG A 21 43.26 34.37 12.25
CA ARG A 21 43.20 33.79 13.60
C ARG A 21 43.77 32.37 13.60
N ASP A 22 44.46 32.04 14.67
CA ASP A 22 45.23 30.83 14.94
C ASP A 22 44.47 29.50 14.74
N PRO A 23 45.18 28.37 14.54
CA PRO A 23 44.59 27.06 14.31
C PRO A 23 43.91 26.53 15.59
N PRO A 24 42.73 25.92 15.49
CA PRO A 24 42.07 25.33 16.64
C PRO A 24 42.77 24.04 17.08
N SER A 25 42.89 23.88 18.38
CA SER A 25 43.38 22.72 19.11
C SER A 25 42.68 21.41 18.70
N PRO A 26 43.31 20.24 18.89
CA PRO A 26 42.81 18.96 18.37
C PRO A 26 41.48 18.57 18.96
N ILE A 27 40.57 18.17 18.07
CA ILE A 27 39.20 17.73 18.33
C ILE A 27 39.23 16.49 19.25
N ALA A 28 38.51 16.58 20.35
CA ALA A 28 38.28 15.47 21.28
C ALA A 28 37.68 14.26 20.56
N GLY A 29 38.15 13.07 20.88
CA GLY A 29 37.83 11.81 20.25
C GLY A 29 36.32 11.44 20.21
N PRO A 30 35.97 10.32 19.60
CA PRO A 30 34.63 9.97 19.14
C PRO A 30 33.50 9.97 20.18
N ARG A 31 33.79 10.01 21.47
CA ARG A 31 32.78 10.02 22.55
C ARG A 31 31.84 11.23 22.54
N GLY A 32 32.30 12.39 22.04
CA GLY A 32 31.47 13.61 22.02
C GLY A 32 30.42 13.66 20.88
N PHE A 33 30.69 12.99 19.78
CA PHE A 33 29.79 12.94 18.63
C PHE A 33 28.63 11.98 18.87
N PHE A 34 28.91 10.79 19.41
CA PHE A 34 27.91 9.79 19.73
C PHE A 34 26.91 10.21 20.82
N GLY A 35 27.37 11.00 21.82
CA GLY A 35 26.49 11.55 22.85
C GLY A 35 25.45 12.52 22.30
N ARG A 36 25.79 13.33 21.31
CA ARG A 36 24.86 14.28 20.66
C ARG A 36 23.91 13.59 19.67
N LEU A 37 24.38 12.54 19.00
CA LEU A 37 23.54 11.74 18.10
C LEU A 37 22.51 10.92 18.88
N ARG A 38 22.87 10.40 20.07
CA ARG A 38 21.96 9.71 20.99
C ARG A 38 20.82 10.63 21.47
N ALA A 39 21.12 11.91 21.76
CA ALA A 39 20.12 12.89 22.16
C ALA A 39 19.16 13.30 21.02
N ALA A 40 19.62 13.24 19.76
CA ALA A 40 18.80 13.54 18.58
C ALA A 40 17.88 12.37 18.18
N LEU A 41 18.32 11.12 18.43
CA LEU A 41 17.54 9.92 18.11
C LEU A 41 16.56 9.53 19.22
N PHE A 42 16.80 9.98 20.48
CA PHE A 42 15.97 9.70 21.64
C PHE A 42 15.77 10.97 22.47
N PRO A 43 14.78 11.83 22.17
CA PRO A 43 14.53 13.03 22.96
C PRO A 43 14.18 12.67 24.42
N ALA A 44 14.80 13.40 25.34
CA ALA A 44 14.68 13.21 26.79
C ALA A 44 13.23 13.34 27.29
N LYS A 45 12.89 12.51 28.25
CA LYS A 45 11.60 12.38 28.95
C LYS A 45 11.08 13.72 29.47
N SER A 46 9.95 14.24 28.99
CA SER A 46 9.19 15.27 29.68
C SER A 46 8.43 14.66 30.84
N ARG A 47 8.68 15.16 32.06
CA ARG A 47 7.90 14.84 33.27
C ARG A 47 6.56 15.56 33.18
N ILE A 48 5.44 14.79 33.10
CA ILE A 48 4.09 15.31 33.32
C ILE A 48 3.59 14.78 34.66
N VAL A 49 3.16 15.70 35.51
CA VAL A 49 2.55 15.45 36.82
C VAL A 49 1.09 15.08 36.62
N PRO A 50 0.52 14.08 37.32
CA PRO A 50 -0.88 13.71 37.15
C PRO A 50 -1.81 14.61 37.97
N ASP A 51 -2.88 15.11 37.35
CA ASP A 51 -3.99 15.79 38.02
C ASP A 51 -5.15 14.79 38.22
N ALA A 52 -5.63 14.74 39.48
CA ALA A 52 -6.71 13.87 39.87
C ALA A 52 -8.01 14.69 39.88
N ASN A 53 -8.99 14.30 39.05
CA ASN A 53 -10.44 14.40 39.29
C ASN A 53 -11.24 14.43 37.97
N ALA A 54 -12.00 13.37 37.68
CA ALA A 54 -13.25 13.46 36.96
C ALA A 54 -14.07 12.15 37.09
N THR A 55 -15.25 12.32 37.51
CA THR A 55 -16.31 11.34 37.80
C THR A 55 -17.05 10.85 36.57
N THR A 56 -17.53 9.61 36.64
CA THR A 56 -18.29 8.80 35.64
C THR A 56 -19.72 9.27 35.38
N PRO A 57 -20.35 8.79 34.27
CA PRO A 57 -21.57 7.99 34.46
C PRO A 57 -21.65 6.68 33.62
N LYS A 58 -22.49 5.78 34.14
CA LYS A 58 -22.79 4.41 33.77
C LYS A 58 -23.77 4.27 32.59
N GLY A 59 -23.71 3.14 31.88
CA GLY A 59 -24.80 2.66 31.00
C GLY A 59 -24.45 1.36 30.26
N SER A 60 -24.94 0.37 30.74
CA SER A 60 -25.38 -1.04 30.52
C SER A 60 -24.96 -1.80 29.28
N GLU A 61 -24.52 -3.02 29.60
CA GLU A 61 -24.09 -4.16 28.80
C GLU A 61 -25.23 -5.10 28.39
N LYS A 62 -24.98 -5.88 27.33
CA LYS A 62 -25.21 -7.34 27.37
C LYS A 62 -24.20 -8.04 26.46
N ALA A 63 -23.50 -8.99 27.05
CA ALA A 63 -22.38 -9.71 26.54
C ALA A 63 -22.78 -10.92 25.70
N LEU A 64 -21.97 -11.21 24.67
CA LEU A 64 -21.80 -12.54 24.09
C LEU A 64 -20.47 -13.08 24.64
N GLU A 65 -20.56 -14.13 25.45
CA GLU A 65 -19.43 -14.84 26.04
C GLU A 65 -18.64 -15.54 24.93
N ASN A 66 -17.46 -15.04 24.64
CA ASN A 66 -16.44 -15.76 23.88
C ASN A 66 -15.47 -16.44 24.85
N ASN A 67 -15.27 -17.70 24.62
CA ASN A 67 -14.49 -18.69 25.34
C ASN A 67 -12.97 -18.37 25.30
N SER A 68 -12.53 -17.30 25.99
CA SER A 68 -11.12 -16.92 26.14
C SER A 68 -10.61 -16.94 27.57
N ASP A 69 -11.43 -17.34 28.53
CA ASP A 69 -11.03 -17.45 29.94
C ASP A 69 -10.45 -18.83 30.25
N ARG A 70 -9.36 -19.20 29.55
CA ARG A 70 -8.38 -20.10 30.14
C ARG A 70 -7.47 -19.25 31.00
N GLU A 71 -7.75 -19.22 32.29
CA GLU A 71 -6.85 -18.74 33.32
C GLU A 71 -5.47 -19.39 33.13
N CYS A 72 -4.56 -18.67 32.46
CA CYS A 72 -3.13 -18.97 32.50
C CYS A 72 -2.52 -18.07 33.57
N ASP A 73 -2.71 -18.47 34.83
CA ASP A 73 -2.10 -17.85 36.02
C ASP A 73 -0.66 -18.38 36.23
N SER A 74 0.01 -18.79 35.14
CA SER A 74 1.40 -19.18 35.15
C SER A 74 2.27 -17.94 34.90
N THR A 75 3.21 -17.69 35.82
CA THR A 75 4.31 -16.74 35.60
C THR A 75 4.94 -17.03 34.26
N PRO A 76 5.13 -15.98 33.39
CA PRO A 76 5.71 -16.14 32.04
C PRO A 76 7.04 -16.87 32.15
N ASP A 77 7.19 -17.98 31.42
CA ASP A 77 8.46 -18.69 31.32
C ASP A 77 9.51 -17.74 30.69
N ALA A 78 10.69 -17.71 31.33
CA ALA A 78 11.82 -16.90 30.81
C ALA A 78 12.27 -17.35 29.41
N SER A 79 11.88 -18.54 28.96
CA SER A 79 12.15 -19.04 27.60
C SER A 79 11.13 -18.60 26.56
N GLN A 80 9.97 -18.04 26.98
CA GLN A 80 8.91 -17.60 26.08
C GLN A 80 9.34 -16.32 25.32
N PRO A 81 9.32 -16.33 23.96
CA PRO A 81 9.76 -15.18 23.18
C PRO A 81 8.97 -13.90 23.43
N LEU A 82 7.64 -13.98 23.55
CA LEU A 82 6.79 -12.84 23.83
C LEU A 82 5.57 -13.22 24.66
N CYS A 83 5.33 -12.46 25.72
CA CYS A 83 4.09 -12.51 26.49
C CYS A 83 3.58 -11.09 26.72
N ILE A 84 2.38 -10.80 26.27
CA ILE A 84 1.68 -9.53 26.48
C ILE A 84 0.33 -9.82 27.13
N ARG A 85 0.00 -9.09 28.21
CA ARG A 85 -1.30 -9.13 28.88
C ARG A 85 -1.80 -7.72 29.13
N HIS A 86 -3.06 -7.51 28.83
CA HIS A 86 -3.82 -6.30 29.20
C HIS A 86 -3.17 -4.99 28.77
N LEU A 87 -2.51 -4.98 27.59
CA LEU A 87 -1.84 -3.81 27.06
C LEU A 87 -2.86 -2.83 26.48
N SER A 88 -2.84 -1.60 27.00
CA SER A 88 -3.53 -0.46 26.40
C SER A 88 -2.56 0.66 26.08
N LYS A 89 -2.93 1.56 25.17
CA LYS A 89 -2.18 2.76 24.86
C LYS A 89 -3.08 3.87 24.37
N ARG A 90 -2.97 5.04 25.00
CA ARG A 90 -3.74 6.22 24.68
C ARG A 90 -2.85 7.37 24.29
N PHE A 91 -3.33 8.20 23.38
CA PHE A 91 -2.64 9.42 22.97
C PHE A 91 -3.57 10.62 23.05
N PRO A 92 -3.09 11.78 23.51
CA PRO A 92 -3.86 13.02 23.48
C PRO A 92 -4.06 13.45 22.01
N SER A 93 -5.30 13.67 21.59
CA SER A 93 -5.61 14.23 20.27
C SER A 93 -5.54 15.77 20.32
N PRO A 94 -5.16 16.44 19.21
CA PRO A 94 -5.18 17.89 19.11
C PRO A 94 -6.55 18.54 19.44
N ASP A 95 -7.62 17.77 19.30
CA ASP A 95 -9.00 18.19 19.55
C ASP A 95 -9.42 18.04 21.03
N GLY A 96 -8.46 17.79 21.94
CA GLY A 96 -8.71 17.57 23.38
C GLY A 96 -9.32 16.21 23.72
N LYS A 97 -9.54 15.32 22.75
CA LYS A 97 -10.01 13.95 22.97
C LYS A 97 -8.82 13.00 23.16
N VAL A 98 -9.09 11.90 23.83
CA VAL A 98 -8.09 10.81 23.98
C VAL A 98 -8.33 9.80 22.86
N LEU A 99 -7.31 9.54 22.07
CA LEU A 99 -7.29 8.47 21.08
C LEU A 99 -6.78 7.20 21.76
N GLU A 100 -7.60 6.18 21.89
CA GLU A 100 -7.18 4.86 22.34
C GLU A 100 -6.65 4.08 21.15
N ALA A 101 -5.33 3.95 21.06
CA ALA A 101 -4.65 3.28 19.96
C ALA A 101 -4.54 1.76 20.17
N LEU A 102 -4.50 1.32 21.44
CA LEU A 102 -4.55 -0.09 21.84
C LEU A 102 -5.49 -0.19 23.05
N SER A 103 -6.30 -1.24 23.10
CA SER A 103 -7.31 -1.48 24.13
C SER A 103 -7.32 -2.97 24.52
N ASP A 104 -6.79 -3.28 25.69
CA ASP A 104 -6.75 -4.63 26.27
C ASP A 104 -6.17 -5.71 25.35
N VAL A 105 -5.00 -5.44 24.76
CA VAL A 105 -4.32 -6.36 23.84
C VAL A 105 -3.54 -7.40 24.62
N SER A 106 -3.74 -8.69 24.27
CA SER A 106 -2.98 -9.83 24.80
C SER A 106 -2.44 -10.67 23.64
N ILE A 107 -1.15 -10.99 23.66
CA ILE A 107 -0.44 -11.73 22.60
C ILE A 107 0.58 -12.68 23.23
N ASP A 108 0.66 -13.90 22.71
CA ASP A 108 1.65 -14.91 23.08
C ASP A 108 2.41 -15.44 21.88
N ILE A 109 3.73 -15.52 22.00
CA ILE A 109 4.61 -16.29 21.13
C ILE A 109 5.30 -17.34 22.02
N PHE A 110 5.01 -18.61 21.79
CA PHE A 110 5.42 -19.68 22.70
C PHE A 110 6.74 -20.34 22.32
N ARG A 111 7.11 -20.33 21.02
CA ARG A 111 8.26 -21.08 20.52
C ARG A 111 9.32 -20.14 19.93
N ARG A 112 10.59 -20.47 20.22
CA ARG A 112 11.70 -19.87 19.46
C ARG A 112 11.59 -20.25 17.98
N GLY A 113 11.95 -19.34 17.11
CA GLY A 113 11.85 -19.53 15.66
C GLY A 113 10.43 -19.47 15.10
N GLU A 114 9.40 -19.13 15.91
CA GLU A 114 8.04 -18.93 15.45
C GLU A 114 7.96 -17.64 14.62
N ASN A 115 7.25 -17.70 13.50
CA ASN A 115 6.99 -16.54 12.61
C ASN A 115 5.55 -16.08 12.81
N VAL A 116 5.35 -14.89 13.38
CA VAL A 116 4.05 -14.39 13.79
C VAL A 116 3.71 -13.11 13.02
N ALA A 117 2.52 -13.07 12.43
CA ALA A 117 2.01 -11.92 11.71
C ALA A 117 0.97 -11.15 12.54
N ILE A 118 1.05 -9.82 12.52
CA ILE A 118 -0.02 -8.92 12.98
C ILE A 118 -0.64 -8.27 11.75
N VAL A 119 -1.90 -8.57 11.49
CA VAL A 119 -2.66 -8.03 10.36
C VAL A 119 -3.72 -7.06 10.88
N GLY A 120 -4.00 -6.02 10.13
CA GLY A 120 -5.06 -5.07 10.46
C GLY A 120 -5.06 -3.85 9.56
N PRO A 121 -6.15 -3.06 9.57
CA PRO A 121 -6.26 -1.88 8.73
C PRO A 121 -5.30 -0.77 9.16
N ASP A 122 -5.20 0.27 8.32
CA ASP A 122 -4.47 1.48 8.68
C ASP A 122 -5.10 2.13 9.92
N GLY A 123 -4.25 2.46 10.91
CA GLY A 123 -4.71 3.01 12.17
C GLY A 123 -5.23 1.97 13.19
N ALA A 124 -5.17 0.67 12.90
CA ALA A 124 -5.56 -0.38 13.85
C ALA A 124 -4.69 -0.45 15.12
N GLY A 125 -3.51 0.18 15.12
CA GLY A 125 -2.60 0.17 16.26
C GLY A 125 -1.33 -0.69 16.07
N LYS A 126 -1.10 -1.29 14.89
CA LYS A 126 0.04 -2.19 14.59
C LYS A 126 1.39 -1.56 14.96
N THR A 127 1.69 -0.37 14.42
CA THR A 127 2.93 0.36 14.73
C THR A 127 3.04 0.74 16.21
N THR A 128 1.91 1.09 16.86
CA THR A 128 1.90 1.39 18.30
C THR A 128 2.28 0.15 19.10
N LEU A 129 1.71 -1.00 18.77
CA LEU A 129 2.02 -2.28 19.40
C LEU A 129 3.51 -2.65 19.22
N ILE A 130 4.01 -2.59 18.00
CA ILE A 130 5.43 -2.85 17.68
C ILE A 130 6.36 -1.92 18.48
N ARG A 131 6.08 -0.63 18.52
CA ARG A 131 6.90 0.33 19.28
C ARG A 131 6.84 0.09 20.78
N THR A 132 5.72 -0.40 21.30
CA THR A 132 5.60 -0.75 22.71
C THR A 132 6.41 -2.01 23.03
N ILE A 133 6.37 -3.05 22.20
CA ILE A 133 7.20 -4.26 22.31
C ILE A 133 8.68 -3.90 22.23
N ALA A 134 9.05 -2.96 21.36
CA ALA A 134 10.42 -2.47 21.19
C ALA A 134 10.92 -1.59 22.35
N GLY A 135 10.09 -1.32 23.37
CA GLY A 135 10.43 -0.43 24.50
C GLY A 135 10.46 1.07 24.15
N LEU A 136 10.04 1.44 22.93
CA LEU A 136 10.01 2.84 22.46
C LEU A 136 8.81 3.61 22.99
N LEU A 137 7.74 2.93 23.39
CA LEU A 137 6.53 3.49 24.00
C LEU A 137 6.25 2.80 25.32
N ARG A 138 5.93 3.56 26.35
CA ARG A 138 5.52 3.01 27.64
C ARG A 138 4.13 2.39 27.51
N PRO A 139 3.93 1.16 28.00
CA PRO A 139 2.62 0.53 28.08
C PRO A 139 1.74 1.24 29.10
N GLU A 140 0.44 1.13 28.92
CA GLU A 140 -0.60 1.56 29.86
C GLU A 140 -1.51 0.39 30.14
N GLY A 141 -2.08 0.33 31.36
CA GLY A 141 -3.03 -0.68 31.76
C GLY A 141 -4.44 -0.44 31.20
N CYS A 142 -5.25 -1.47 31.25
CA CYS A 142 -6.67 -1.39 30.91
C CYS A 142 -7.53 -1.22 32.16
N GLU A 143 -8.74 -0.65 32.01
CA GLU A 143 -9.74 -0.62 33.07
C GLU A 143 -10.71 -1.80 32.93
N LYS A 144 -10.73 -2.70 33.94
CA LYS A 144 -11.68 -3.81 34.02
C LYS A 144 -12.45 -3.71 35.34
N ASN A 145 -13.78 -3.71 35.27
CA ASN A 145 -14.67 -3.67 36.44
C ASN A 145 -14.33 -2.53 37.45
N GLY A 146 -13.95 -1.35 36.94
CA GLY A 146 -13.58 -0.19 37.75
C GLY A 146 -12.23 -0.31 38.47
N ARG A 147 -11.38 -1.24 38.06
CA ARG A 147 -10.00 -1.39 38.53
C ARG A 147 -9.03 -1.28 37.34
N THR A 148 -7.93 -0.58 37.55
CA THR A 148 -6.83 -0.56 36.57
C THR A 148 -6.07 -1.86 36.70
N VAL A 149 -5.98 -2.61 35.59
CA VAL A 149 -5.15 -3.80 35.46
C VAL A 149 -3.84 -3.37 34.83
N GLU A 150 -2.73 -3.62 35.53
CA GLU A 150 -1.40 -3.25 35.02
C GLU A 150 -1.02 -4.14 33.83
N PRO A 151 -0.39 -3.58 32.79
CA PRO A 151 0.02 -4.33 31.62
C PRO A 151 1.25 -5.18 31.94
N LEU A 152 1.27 -6.41 31.45
CA LEU A 152 2.46 -7.25 31.47
C LEU A 152 3.03 -7.35 30.06
N ILE A 153 4.30 -7.01 29.89
CA ILE A 153 5.05 -7.28 28.65
C ILE A 153 6.38 -7.91 29.01
N ARG A 154 6.66 -9.08 28.42
CA ARG A 154 7.92 -9.80 28.56
C ARG A 154 8.40 -10.28 27.21
N VAL A 155 9.67 -10.01 26.91
CA VAL A 155 10.40 -10.52 25.74
C VAL A 155 11.54 -11.38 26.28
N PHE A 156 11.49 -12.69 26.08
CA PHE A 156 12.39 -13.64 26.70
C PHE A 156 12.57 -13.39 28.22
N GLY A 157 11.43 -13.21 28.92
CA GLY A 157 11.40 -12.92 30.35
C GLY A 157 11.80 -11.48 30.74
N ARG A 158 12.31 -10.65 29.82
CA ARG A 158 12.75 -9.27 30.07
C ARG A 158 11.64 -8.26 29.84
N THR A 159 11.62 -7.22 30.65
CA THR A 159 10.75 -6.06 30.40
C THR A 159 11.35 -5.20 29.28
N PRO A 160 10.53 -4.74 28.30
CA PRO A 160 11.02 -3.82 27.28
C PRO A 160 11.60 -2.53 27.88
N ASP A 161 12.92 -2.36 27.75
CA ASP A 161 13.62 -1.16 28.16
C ASP A 161 14.80 -0.91 27.22
N THR A 162 14.79 0.25 26.54
CA THR A 162 15.86 0.64 25.61
C THR A 162 17.15 1.05 26.32
N ASP A 163 17.12 1.27 27.62
CA ASP A 163 18.28 1.59 28.43
C ASP A 163 18.97 0.32 28.99
N ASP A 164 18.29 -0.88 28.90
CA ASP A 164 18.89 -2.16 29.23
C ASP A 164 19.66 -2.74 28.03
N PRO A 165 21.01 -2.85 28.11
CA PRO A 165 21.80 -3.44 27.02
C PRO A 165 21.39 -4.87 26.69
N ALA A 166 21.07 -5.70 27.70
CA ALA A 166 20.69 -7.08 27.50
C ALA A 166 19.35 -7.23 26.76
N PHE A 167 18.40 -6.31 26.98
CA PHE A 167 17.17 -6.25 26.18
C PHE A 167 17.47 -5.82 24.74
N THR A 168 18.27 -4.76 24.56
CA THR A 168 18.57 -4.23 23.22
C THR A 168 19.47 -5.14 22.37
N GLU A 169 20.18 -6.09 22.98
CA GLU A 169 20.91 -7.16 22.27
C GLU A 169 19.98 -8.28 21.84
N THR A 170 18.95 -8.58 22.65
CA THR A 170 17.96 -9.64 22.36
C THR A 170 17.04 -9.30 21.21
N ILE A 171 16.72 -7.99 21.01
CA ILE A 171 15.70 -7.55 20.04
C ILE A 171 16.30 -6.77 18.86
N GLY A 172 15.91 -7.15 17.65
CA GLY A 172 16.12 -6.36 16.43
C GLY A 172 14.83 -5.70 16.00
N VAL A 173 14.88 -4.40 15.69
CA VAL A 173 13.69 -3.64 15.29
C VAL A 173 13.90 -3.01 13.93
N MET A 174 13.03 -3.31 12.98
CA MET A 174 12.98 -2.67 11.67
C MET A 174 11.72 -1.78 11.59
N PRO A 175 11.87 -0.45 11.58
CA PRO A 175 10.74 0.47 11.49
C PRO A 175 10.19 0.53 10.07
N GLN A 176 8.94 0.98 9.91
CA GLN A 176 8.26 1.15 8.63
C GLN A 176 9.03 2.06 7.64
N ARG A 177 9.70 3.11 8.13
CA ARG A 177 10.66 3.89 7.35
C ARG A 177 12.04 3.28 7.55
N PHE A 178 12.81 3.11 6.49
CA PHE A 178 14.05 2.33 6.42
C PHE A 178 15.07 2.57 7.57
N GLY A 179 15.01 3.71 8.24
CA GLY A 179 15.98 4.06 9.29
C GLY A 179 17.42 4.22 8.79
N LEU A 180 17.62 4.19 7.47
CA LEU A 180 18.93 4.28 6.81
C LEU A 180 19.33 5.74 6.60
N TYR A 181 20.64 5.98 6.61
CA TYR A 181 21.23 7.26 6.21
C TYR A 181 21.43 7.26 4.70
N GLU A 182 20.66 8.06 3.98
CA GLU A 182 20.63 8.06 2.51
C GLU A 182 21.95 8.56 1.88
N GLU A 183 22.70 9.38 2.60
CA GLU A 183 23.99 9.93 2.21
C GLU A 183 25.16 8.95 2.41
N LEU A 184 24.95 7.88 3.17
CA LEU A 184 25.94 6.84 3.40
C LEU A 184 25.77 5.70 2.39
N SER A 185 26.89 5.05 2.06
CA SER A 185 26.90 3.81 1.28
C SER A 185 26.27 2.63 2.05
N CYS A 186 26.03 1.50 1.37
CA CYS A 186 25.57 0.29 2.03
C CYS A 186 26.54 -0.14 3.14
N ARG A 187 27.86 -0.11 2.87
CA ARG A 187 28.89 -0.47 3.84
C ARG A 187 28.88 0.46 5.03
N GLU A 188 28.92 1.78 4.81
CA GLU A 188 28.93 2.77 5.88
C GLU A 188 27.68 2.73 6.76
N ASN A 189 26.50 2.45 6.17
CA ASN A 189 25.28 2.21 6.95
C ASN A 189 25.45 1.03 7.90
N LEU A 190 25.89 -0.13 7.39
CA LEU A 190 26.06 -1.34 8.21
C LEU A 190 27.17 -1.16 9.25
N GLU A 191 28.27 -0.47 8.92
CA GLU A 191 29.35 -0.14 9.85
C GLU A 191 28.85 0.78 10.97
N PHE A 192 28.02 1.76 10.65
CA PHE A 192 27.39 2.63 11.64
C PHE A 192 26.55 1.85 12.63
N PHE A 193 25.64 0.99 12.16
CA PHE A 193 24.78 0.19 13.04
C PHE A 193 25.59 -0.82 13.87
N ALA A 194 26.60 -1.44 13.29
CA ALA A 194 27.54 -2.31 13.99
C ALA A 194 28.29 -1.57 15.11
N ALA A 195 28.82 -0.39 14.79
CA ALA A 195 29.57 0.45 15.74
C ALA A 195 28.73 0.90 16.94
N VAL A 196 27.44 1.24 16.72
CA VAL A 196 26.49 1.57 17.80
C VAL A 196 26.33 0.42 18.77
N LYS A 197 26.44 -0.83 18.31
CA LYS A 197 26.34 -2.06 19.11
C LYS A 197 27.70 -2.62 19.55
N GLY A 198 28.80 -1.90 19.29
CA GLY A 198 30.14 -2.31 19.73
C GLY A 198 30.80 -3.36 18.84
N ILE A 199 30.19 -3.76 17.73
CA ILE A 199 30.73 -4.74 16.77
C ILE A 199 31.76 -4.03 15.87
N ARG A 200 33.00 -4.54 15.82
CA ARG A 200 34.12 -3.91 15.09
C ARG A 200 35.11 -4.96 14.58
N GLY A 201 35.99 -4.50 13.68
CA GLY A 201 37.12 -5.31 13.20
C GLY A 201 36.68 -6.55 12.45
N GLU A 202 37.34 -7.67 12.70
CA GLU A 202 37.12 -8.93 12.01
C GLU A 202 35.70 -9.46 12.16
N GLU A 203 35.08 -9.25 13.33
CA GLU A 203 33.69 -9.65 13.58
C GLU A 203 32.71 -8.88 12.68
N PHE A 204 32.93 -7.57 12.51
CA PHE A 204 32.15 -6.77 11.58
C PHE A 204 32.29 -7.29 10.15
N GLU A 205 33.51 -7.52 9.67
CA GLU A 205 33.76 -7.97 8.28
C GLU A 205 33.08 -9.32 8.00
N LYS A 206 33.17 -10.26 8.94
CA LYS A 206 32.50 -11.58 8.82
C LYS A 206 30.99 -11.46 8.73
N ARG A 207 30.38 -10.66 9.61
CA ARG A 207 28.93 -10.42 9.59
C ARG A 207 28.49 -9.62 8.36
N PHE A 208 29.25 -8.62 8.00
CA PHE A 208 29.01 -7.80 6.81
C PHE A 208 28.97 -8.67 5.53
N ALA A 209 30.00 -9.46 5.29
CA ALA A 209 30.05 -10.35 4.12
C ALA A 209 28.88 -11.33 4.07
N ARG A 210 28.53 -11.95 5.21
CA ARG A 210 27.38 -12.84 5.33
C ARG A 210 26.07 -12.12 4.99
N LEU A 211 25.83 -10.94 5.57
CA LEU A 211 24.58 -10.20 5.39
C LEU A 211 24.43 -9.65 3.98
N MET A 212 25.53 -9.14 3.38
CA MET A 212 25.52 -8.69 1.99
C MET A 212 25.17 -9.84 1.03
N HIS A 213 25.73 -11.03 1.26
CA HIS A 213 25.39 -12.22 0.48
C HIS A 213 23.95 -12.67 0.68
N LEU A 214 23.51 -12.80 1.94
CA LEU A 214 22.17 -13.23 2.33
C LEU A 214 21.07 -12.33 1.73
N THR A 215 21.30 -11.01 1.73
CA THR A 215 20.33 -10.03 1.21
C THR A 215 20.47 -9.79 -0.30
N GLY A 216 21.45 -10.43 -0.96
CA GLY A 216 21.71 -10.23 -2.38
C GLY A 216 22.17 -8.81 -2.72
N LEU A 217 22.86 -8.14 -1.78
CA LEU A 217 23.42 -6.80 -1.96
C LEU A 217 24.92 -6.82 -2.29
N SER A 218 25.54 -8.00 -2.48
CA SER A 218 26.93 -8.12 -2.92
C SER A 218 27.13 -7.40 -4.24
N GLY A 219 28.20 -6.60 -4.33
CA GLY A 219 28.50 -5.72 -5.47
C GLY A 219 27.88 -4.32 -5.38
N PHE A 220 27.13 -4.03 -4.32
CA PHE A 220 26.52 -2.70 -4.07
C PHE A 220 27.11 -2.01 -2.82
N GLU A 221 28.22 -2.51 -2.28
CA GLU A 221 28.81 -2.08 -1.00
C GLU A 221 29.08 -0.57 -0.96
N ALA A 222 29.65 -0.04 -2.05
CA ALA A 222 30.00 1.39 -2.18
C ALA A 222 28.83 2.28 -2.66
N ARG A 223 27.67 1.69 -2.97
CA ARG A 223 26.53 2.46 -3.48
C ARG A 223 25.82 3.17 -2.36
N LEU A 224 25.53 4.48 -2.54
CA LEU A 224 24.78 5.28 -1.56
C LEU A 224 23.38 4.70 -1.36
N ALA A 225 22.93 4.61 -0.11
CA ALA A 225 21.61 4.10 0.24
C ALA A 225 20.48 4.90 -0.42
N GLY A 226 20.64 6.21 -0.59
CA GLY A 226 19.71 7.08 -1.31
C GLY A 226 19.50 6.68 -2.78
N LYS A 227 20.50 6.03 -3.42
CA LYS A 227 20.45 5.57 -4.81
C LYS A 227 19.97 4.11 -4.98
N LEU A 228 19.59 3.44 -3.89
CA LEU A 228 19.03 2.09 -3.93
C LEU A 228 17.54 2.14 -4.30
N SER A 229 17.04 1.07 -4.92
CA SER A 229 15.60 0.85 -5.07
C SER A 229 14.90 0.63 -3.72
N GLY A 230 13.58 0.78 -3.64
CA GLY A 230 12.82 0.54 -2.42
C GLY A 230 13.08 -0.86 -1.83
N GLY A 231 13.04 -1.90 -2.65
CA GLY A 231 13.33 -3.27 -2.22
C GLY A 231 14.78 -3.46 -1.73
N MET A 232 15.76 -2.81 -2.39
CA MET A 232 17.16 -2.84 -1.90
C MET A 232 17.33 -2.09 -0.58
N LYS A 233 16.62 -0.97 -0.38
CA LYS A 233 16.61 -0.26 0.91
C LYS A 233 16.03 -1.12 2.04
N GLN A 234 14.95 -1.87 1.76
CA GLN A 234 14.37 -2.82 2.73
C GLN A 234 15.37 -3.93 3.09
N LYS A 235 16.04 -4.51 2.08
CA LYS A 235 17.07 -5.53 2.30
C LYS A 235 18.24 -5.00 3.12
N LEU A 236 18.68 -3.76 2.87
CA LEU A 236 19.73 -3.12 3.66
C LEU A 236 19.26 -2.83 5.10
N GLY A 237 18.01 -2.38 5.29
CA GLY A 237 17.40 -2.19 6.61
C GLY A 237 17.31 -3.49 7.41
N LEU A 238 16.92 -4.59 6.73
CA LEU A 238 16.93 -5.92 7.35
C LEU A 238 18.35 -6.37 7.70
N ALA A 239 19.34 -6.17 6.82
CA ALA A 239 20.75 -6.46 7.12
C ALA A 239 21.25 -5.66 8.34
N ALA A 240 20.88 -4.38 8.46
CA ALA A 240 21.21 -3.56 9.63
C ALA A 240 20.57 -4.10 10.92
N THR A 241 19.32 -4.57 10.85
CA THR A 241 18.60 -5.19 11.98
C THR A 241 19.26 -6.51 12.41
N LEU A 242 19.72 -7.31 11.44
CA LEU A 242 20.37 -8.59 11.67
C LEU A 242 21.85 -8.48 12.10
N MET A 243 22.44 -7.30 12.06
CA MET A 243 23.86 -7.07 12.38
C MET A 243 24.22 -7.55 13.81
N THR A 244 23.27 -7.47 14.74
CA THR A 244 23.44 -7.89 16.14
C THR A 244 23.13 -9.36 16.39
N THR A 245 22.67 -10.12 15.39
CA THR A 245 22.16 -11.51 15.56
C THR A 245 21.15 -11.62 16.68
N PRO A 246 20.03 -10.89 16.64
CA PRO A 246 19.03 -10.86 17.71
C PRO A 246 18.29 -12.19 17.81
N ASP A 247 17.81 -12.55 19.02
CA ASP A 247 16.93 -13.71 19.22
C ASP A 247 15.49 -13.45 18.75
N PHE A 248 15.08 -12.16 18.74
CA PHE A 248 13.75 -11.72 18.37
C PHE A 248 13.81 -10.53 17.41
N ILE A 249 13.13 -10.64 16.28
CA ILE A 249 13.02 -9.55 15.29
C ILE A 249 11.60 -9.05 15.22
N VAL A 250 11.44 -7.74 15.29
CA VAL A 250 10.15 -7.06 15.15
C VAL A 250 10.21 -6.13 13.93
N LEU A 251 9.34 -6.39 12.95
CA LEU A 251 9.31 -5.71 11.66
C LEU A 251 7.99 -4.95 11.46
N ASP A 252 8.07 -3.65 11.24
CA ASP A 252 6.89 -2.82 11.00
C ASP A 252 6.69 -2.60 9.49
N GLU A 253 5.75 -3.34 8.89
CA GLU A 253 5.41 -3.31 7.46
C GLU A 253 6.65 -3.42 6.54
N PRO A 254 7.47 -4.47 6.66
CA PRO A 254 8.78 -4.57 6.01
C PRO A 254 8.73 -4.61 4.49
N THR A 255 7.57 -4.83 3.88
CA THR A 255 7.39 -5.06 2.44
C THR A 255 6.57 -3.98 1.75
N VAL A 256 6.13 -2.95 2.47
CA VAL A 256 5.35 -1.83 1.89
C VAL A 256 6.15 -1.09 0.83
N GLY A 257 5.55 -0.92 -0.36
CA GLY A 257 6.21 -0.25 -1.50
C GLY A 257 7.29 -1.09 -2.20
N VAL A 258 7.34 -2.39 -1.93
CA VAL A 258 8.26 -3.35 -2.55
C VAL A 258 7.53 -4.15 -3.62
N ASP A 259 8.17 -4.33 -4.77
CA ASP A 259 7.63 -5.15 -5.85
C ASP A 259 7.57 -6.65 -5.48
N PRO A 260 6.72 -7.47 -6.15
CA PRO A 260 6.50 -8.87 -5.77
C PRO A 260 7.76 -9.75 -5.76
N LEU A 261 8.72 -9.49 -6.66
CA LEU A 261 9.96 -10.26 -6.71
C LEU A 261 10.84 -9.95 -5.49
N SER A 262 11.06 -8.66 -5.21
CA SER A 262 11.84 -8.20 -4.06
C SER A 262 11.18 -8.58 -2.73
N ARG A 263 9.83 -8.62 -2.66
CA ARG A 263 9.06 -9.07 -1.50
C ARG A 263 9.35 -10.54 -1.19
N ARG A 264 9.29 -11.42 -2.18
CA ARG A 264 9.60 -12.85 -2.01
C ARG A 264 11.06 -13.10 -1.62
N GLU A 265 11.99 -12.30 -2.17
CA GLU A 265 13.40 -12.39 -1.76
C GLU A 265 13.57 -12.01 -0.28
N LEU A 266 12.88 -10.96 0.20
CA LEU A 266 12.91 -10.56 1.60
C LEU A 266 12.34 -11.68 2.51
N GLN A 267 11.21 -12.28 2.11
CA GLN A 267 10.62 -13.41 2.84
C GLN A 267 11.56 -14.62 2.92
N ARG A 268 12.28 -14.93 1.83
CA ARG A 268 13.31 -16.00 1.84
C ARG A 268 14.43 -15.68 2.82
N VAL A 269 14.92 -14.44 2.85
CA VAL A 269 15.95 -14.02 3.80
C VAL A 269 15.48 -14.21 5.25
N LEU A 270 14.25 -13.84 5.57
CA LEU A 270 13.67 -14.04 6.90
C LEU A 270 13.53 -15.52 7.23
N GLU A 271 13.08 -16.34 6.30
CA GLU A 271 12.95 -17.78 6.48
C GLU A 271 14.32 -18.46 6.67
N ASP A 272 15.34 -18.04 5.89
CA ASP A 272 16.71 -18.56 6.03
C ASP A 272 17.28 -18.23 7.41
N VAL A 273 17.12 -16.98 7.89
CA VAL A 273 17.58 -16.56 9.23
C VAL A 273 16.83 -17.33 10.34
N ARG A 274 15.52 -17.50 10.19
CA ARG A 274 14.71 -18.28 11.11
C ARG A 274 15.22 -19.73 11.22
N ARG A 275 15.51 -20.38 10.08
CA ARG A 275 15.95 -21.78 10.02
C ARG A 275 17.37 -21.98 10.49
N THR A 276 18.29 -21.06 10.19
CA THR A 276 19.72 -21.20 10.50
C THR A 276 20.06 -20.69 11.89
N ASP A 277 19.46 -19.60 12.32
CA ASP A 277 19.81 -18.90 13.55
C ASP A 277 18.74 -19.07 14.66
N GLY A 278 17.59 -19.69 14.34
CA GLY A 278 16.49 -19.91 15.29
C GLY A 278 15.79 -18.62 15.75
N VAL A 279 15.87 -17.56 14.94
CA VAL A 279 15.33 -16.23 15.27
C VAL A 279 13.81 -16.25 15.25
N THR A 280 13.18 -15.76 16.31
CA THR A 280 11.72 -15.53 16.36
C THR A 280 11.38 -14.24 15.63
N THR A 281 10.32 -14.24 14.83
CA THR A 281 9.94 -13.07 14.03
C THR A 281 8.51 -12.65 14.34
N LEU A 282 8.31 -11.35 14.61
CA LEU A 282 7.00 -10.71 14.66
C LEU A 282 6.96 -9.60 13.62
N PHE A 283 6.05 -9.67 12.67
CA PHE A 283 5.92 -8.63 11.65
C PHE A 283 4.49 -8.13 11.52
N SER A 284 4.36 -6.82 11.30
CA SER A 284 3.08 -6.26 10.89
C SER A 284 3.00 -6.26 9.36
N THR A 285 1.81 -6.51 8.83
CA THR A 285 1.56 -6.39 7.41
C THR A 285 0.10 -6.03 7.11
N ALA A 286 -0.12 -5.32 6.01
CA ALA A 286 -1.43 -5.14 5.40
C ALA A 286 -1.71 -6.21 4.31
N TYR A 287 -0.73 -7.08 4.02
CA TYR A 287 -0.80 -8.09 2.96
C TYR A 287 -1.10 -9.45 3.55
N LEU A 288 -2.29 -9.96 3.23
CA LEU A 288 -2.78 -11.22 3.78
C LEU A 288 -2.10 -12.45 3.19
N ASP A 289 -1.57 -12.34 1.99
CA ASP A 289 -0.72 -13.35 1.35
C ASP A 289 0.59 -13.58 2.12
N GLU A 290 1.18 -12.52 2.69
CA GLU A 290 2.34 -12.64 3.57
C GLU A 290 1.98 -13.31 4.90
N ALA A 291 0.87 -12.88 5.50
CA ALA A 291 0.38 -13.45 6.75
C ALA A 291 -0.01 -14.93 6.61
N ALA A 292 -0.44 -15.36 5.42
CA ALA A 292 -0.75 -16.76 5.13
C ALA A 292 0.47 -17.70 5.25
N SER A 293 1.69 -17.15 5.17
CA SER A 293 2.94 -17.90 5.36
C SER A 293 3.44 -17.93 6.82
N ALA A 294 2.76 -17.23 7.74
CA ALA A 294 3.12 -17.21 9.15
C ALA A 294 2.64 -18.46 9.89
N ASP A 295 3.32 -18.80 10.98
CA ASP A 295 2.90 -19.90 11.86
C ASP A 295 1.63 -19.52 12.64
N ARG A 296 1.48 -18.22 12.97
CA ARG A 296 0.33 -17.66 13.69
C ARG A 296 0.02 -16.25 13.20
N VAL A 297 -1.27 -15.95 13.15
CA VAL A 297 -1.77 -14.63 12.73
C VAL A 297 -2.65 -14.04 13.83
N TYR A 298 -2.39 -12.78 14.17
CA TYR A 298 -3.24 -11.95 15.01
C TYR A 298 -3.91 -10.89 14.15
N ILE A 299 -5.24 -10.83 14.19
CA ILE A 299 -6.02 -9.79 13.50
C ILE A 299 -6.32 -8.69 14.49
N LEU A 300 -5.74 -7.51 14.25
CA LEU A 300 -5.88 -6.31 15.07
C LEU A 300 -6.82 -5.32 14.38
N GLU A 301 -7.90 -4.95 15.05
CA GLU A 301 -8.83 -3.93 14.58
C GLU A 301 -9.20 -2.97 15.70
N LYS A 302 -9.22 -1.67 15.39
CA LYS A 302 -9.59 -0.61 16.36
C LYS A 302 -8.87 -0.75 17.72
N GLY A 303 -7.60 -1.16 17.69
CA GLY A 303 -6.79 -1.35 18.89
C GLY A 303 -7.02 -2.65 19.66
N ARG A 304 -7.83 -3.59 19.15
CA ARG A 304 -8.16 -4.87 19.80
C ARG A 304 -7.81 -6.05 18.91
N ILE A 305 -7.44 -7.17 19.53
CA ILE A 305 -7.33 -8.44 18.81
C ILE A 305 -8.73 -9.00 18.63
N VAL A 306 -9.19 -9.09 17.38
CA VAL A 306 -10.52 -9.63 17.01
C VAL A 306 -10.47 -11.13 16.72
N ALA A 307 -9.32 -11.63 16.28
CA ALA A 307 -9.09 -13.07 16.08
C ALA A 307 -7.60 -13.41 16.16
N CYS A 308 -7.29 -14.62 16.55
CA CYS A 308 -5.93 -15.18 16.50
C CYS A 308 -5.99 -16.68 16.21
N GLY A 309 -4.99 -17.19 15.52
CA GLY A 309 -4.85 -18.62 15.21
C GLY A 309 -3.81 -18.87 14.13
N THR A 310 -3.63 -20.13 13.78
CA THR A 310 -2.91 -20.51 12.57
C THR A 310 -3.72 -20.06 11.34
N PRO A 311 -3.09 -19.82 10.19
CA PRO A 311 -3.84 -19.53 8.96
C PRO A 311 -4.96 -20.55 8.69
N SER A 312 -4.71 -21.83 8.88
CA SER A 312 -5.68 -22.91 8.70
C SER A 312 -6.89 -22.81 9.65
N GLU A 313 -6.67 -22.44 10.91
CA GLU A 313 -7.77 -22.23 11.88
C GLU A 313 -8.63 -21.02 11.49
N LEU A 314 -8.02 -19.93 11.02
CA LEU A 314 -8.75 -18.75 10.58
C LEU A 314 -9.60 -19.04 9.32
N LEU A 315 -9.14 -19.90 8.41
CA LEU A 315 -9.92 -20.32 7.23
C LEU A 315 -11.20 -21.06 7.60
N LEU A 316 -11.25 -21.76 8.75
CA LEU A 316 -12.47 -22.44 9.19
C LEU A 316 -13.66 -21.48 9.40
N THR A 317 -13.42 -20.20 9.68
CA THR A 317 -14.48 -19.18 9.87
C THR A 317 -15.29 -18.90 8.61
N VAL A 318 -14.73 -19.20 7.45
CA VAL A 318 -15.36 -18.93 6.13
C VAL A 318 -15.62 -20.21 5.32
N ARG A 319 -15.49 -21.37 5.96
CA ARG A 319 -15.70 -22.66 5.32
C ARG A 319 -17.13 -22.77 4.75
N GLY A 320 -17.24 -23.14 3.45
CA GLY A 320 -18.52 -23.26 2.74
C GLY A 320 -19.16 -21.92 2.36
N ARG A 321 -18.46 -20.80 2.57
CA ARG A 321 -18.95 -19.45 2.24
C ARG A 321 -18.27 -18.86 1.00
N THR A 322 -17.28 -19.54 0.44
CA THR A 322 -16.44 -19.06 -0.66
C THR A 322 -16.86 -19.69 -1.99
N TRP A 323 -17.20 -18.82 -2.94
CA TRP A 323 -17.76 -19.23 -4.22
C TRP A 323 -17.06 -18.54 -5.37
N ARG A 324 -17.15 -19.11 -6.56
CA ARG A 324 -16.70 -18.50 -7.80
C ARG A 324 -17.83 -18.51 -8.82
N ALA A 325 -18.13 -17.34 -9.37
CA ALA A 325 -19.05 -17.18 -10.48
C ALA A 325 -18.24 -17.04 -11.78
N VAL A 326 -18.47 -17.93 -12.74
CA VAL A 326 -17.83 -17.91 -14.06
C VAL A 326 -18.90 -17.68 -15.11
N PRO A 327 -18.73 -16.73 -16.07
CA PRO A 327 -19.68 -16.52 -17.13
C PRO A 327 -19.89 -17.80 -17.93
N ALA A 328 -21.14 -18.16 -18.26
CA ALA A 328 -21.42 -19.20 -19.20
C ALA A 328 -20.93 -18.78 -20.60
N GLU A 329 -20.24 -19.66 -21.31
CA GLU A 329 -19.54 -19.38 -22.58
C GLU A 329 -20.45 -18.90 -23.75
N THR A 330 -21.72 -18.67 -23.53
CA THR A 330 -22.76 -18.37 -24.56
C THR A 330 -22.94 -16.87 -24.82
N SER A 331 -21.98 -16.01 -24.60
CA SER A 331 -22.14 -14.62 -25.04
C SER A 331 -21.18 -14.24 -26.17
N THR A 332 -21.34 -14.82 -27.35
CA THR A 332 -21.19 -14.09 -28.60
C THR A 332 -21.98 -12.78 -28.50
N GLU A 333 -21.40 -11.70 -28.98
CA GLU A 333 -21.99 -10.37 -29.05
C GLU A 333 -23.46 -10.40 -29.34
N ILE A 334 -24.33 -10.14 -28.35
CA ILE A 334 -25.72 -9.85 -28.59
C ILE A 334 -25.83 -8.35 -28.93
N PRO A 335 -26.12 -7.98 -30.18
CA PRO A 335 -26.41 -6.59 -30.53
C PRO A 335 -27.70 -6.17 -29.81
N ARG A 336 -27.60 -5.26 -28.84
CA ARG A 336 -28.81 -4.64 -28.28
C ARG A 336 -29.42 -3.68 -29.31
N PRO A 337 -30.77 -3.65 -29.46
CA PRO A 337 -31.43 -2.89 -30.51
C PRO A 337 -31.39 -1.37 -30.40
N ASN A 338 -30.73 -0.83 -29.37
CA ASN A 338 -30.57 0.63 -29.20
C ASN A 338 -29.11 0.98 -28.92
N GLY A 339 -28.29 1.11 -29.92
CA GLY A 339 -26.96 1.68 -30.09
C GLY A 339 -26.27 2.50 -28.99
N LYS A 340 -26.56 2.29 -27.71
CA LYS A 340 -25.98 2.99 -26.58
C LYS A 340 -25.32 1.99 -25.62
N ASN A 341 -24.02 2.17 -25.42
CA ASN A 341 -23.10 1.50 -24.52
C ASN A 341 -22.51 0.18 -25.03
N HIS A 342 -21.41 0.28 -25.78
CA HIS A 342 -20.41 -0.77 -25.82
C HIS A 342 -19.75 -0.85 -24.44
N GLU A 343 -20.19 -1.80 -23.59
CA GLU A 343 -19.42 -2.17 -22.42
C GLU A 343 -18.14 -2.89 -22.91
N LEU A 344 -17.02 -2.21 -22.79
CA LEU A 344 -15.71 -2.78 -23.02
C LEU A 344 -15.39 -3.80 -21.93
N GLY A 345 -14.76 -4.90 -22.31
CA GLY A 345 -14.30 -5.95 -21.39
C GLY A 345 -14.87 -7.32 -21.72
N THR A 346 -14.18 -8.34 -21.21
CA THR A 346 -14.63 -9.75 -21.31
C THR A 346 -15.95 -9.97 -20.55
N ALA A 347 -16.63 -11.08 -20.81
CA ALA A 347 -17.83 -11.46 -20.06
C ALA A 347 -17.56 -11.52 -18.54
N ALA A 348 -16.37 -11.96 -18.15
CA ALA A 348 -15.92 -11.97 -16.75
C ALA A 348 -15.84 -10.57 -16.13
N HIS A 349 -15.30 -9.57 -16.84
CA HIS A 349 -15.25 -8.19 -16.35
C HIS A 349 -16.64 -7.56 -16.21
N ARG A 350 -17.56 -7.84 -17.15
CA ARG A 350 -18.94 -7.36 -17.04
C ARG A 350 -19.65 -7.99 -15.84
N LEU A 351 -19.48 -9.30 -15.64
CA LEU A 351 -20.00 -10.00 -14.47
C LEU A 351 -19.43 -9.43 -13.16
N ALA A 352 -18.11 -9.24 -13.10
CA ALA A 352 -17.44 -8.66 -11.94
C ALA A 352 -17.96 -7.26 -11.60
N ARG A 353 -18.06 -6.39 -12.60
CA ARG A 353 -18.58 -5.03 -12.44
C ARG A 353 -20.03 -5.02 -11.91
N THR A 354 -20.85 -5.95 -12.35
CA THR A 354 -22.25 -6.06 -11.90
C THR A 354 -22.34 -6.61 -10.48
N LEU A 355 -21.61 -7.67 -10.16
CA LEU A 355 -21.58 -8.27 -8.82
C LEU A 355 -20.97 -7.33 -7.78
N MET A 356 -19.87 -6.65 -8.10
CA MET A 356 -19.27 -5.64 -7.21
C MET A 356 -20.26 -4.52 -6.85
N GLN A 357 -21.17 -4.15 -7.76
CA GLN A 357 -22.18 -3.13 -7.48
C GLN A 357 -23.34 -3.68 -6.63
N SER A 358 -23.74 -4.93 -6.83
CA SER A 358 -24.78 -5.55 -5.99
C SER A 358 -24.34 -5.67 -4.53
N VAL A 359 -23.03 -5.83 -4.30
CA VAL A 359 -22.42 -5.81 -2.96
C VAL A 359 -22.31 -4.38 -2.41
N SER A 360 -21.99 -3.38 -3.25
CA SER A 360 -21.84 -1.97 -2.86
C SER A 360 -23.16 -1.24 -2.63
N ALA A 361 -24.23 -1.66 -3.29
CA ALA A 361 -25.55 -1.12 -3.01
C ALA A 361 -25.92 -1.55 -1.59
N VAL A 362 -26.28 -0.60 -0.71
CA VAL A 362 -26.80 -0.79 0.65
C VAL A 362 -28.08 -1.65 0.64
N ARG A 363 -28.00 -2.82 0.07
CA ARG A 363 -29.04 -3.84 0.14
C ARG A 363 -28.60 -4.81 1.23
N ALA A 364 -29.19 -4.60 2.41
CA ALA A 364 -29.20 -5.61 3.47
C ALA A 364 -29.62 -7.00 2.95
N ASP A 365 -30.28 -7.05 1.79
CA ASP A 365 -30.82 -8.23 1.15
C ASP A 365 -29.82 -8.98 0.24
N SER A 366 -28.61 -8.43 -0.03
CA SER A 366 -27.63 -9.18 -0.83
C SER A 366 -27.07 -10.35 -0.02
N PRO A 367 -27.09 -11.58 -0.54
CA PRO A 367 -26.49 -12.73 0.15
C PRO A 367 -24.96 -12.70 0.13
N TRP A 368 -24.36 -11.74 -0.59
CA TRP A 368 -22.91 -11.61 -0.76
C TRP A 368 -22.34 -10.54 0.12
N LEU A 369 -21.24 -10.86 0.80
CA LEU A 369 -20.46 -9.92 1.63
C LEU A 369 -19.40 -9.19 0.79
N ASP A 370 -18.72 -9.91 -0.11
CA ASP A 370 -17.69 -9.33 -1.00
C ASP A 370 -17.71 -9.98 -2.39
N ALA A 371 -17.21 -9.25 -3.39
CA ALA A 371 -17.09 -9.70 -4.79
C ALA A 371 -15.80 -9.14 -5.40
N VAL A 372 -14.94 -10.03 -5.91
CA VAL A 372 -13.59 -9.71 -6.40
C VAL A 372 -13.37 -10.35 -7.76
N PRO A 373 -13.01 -9.60 -8.80
CA PRO A 373 -12.60 -10.19 -10.07
C PRO A 373 -11.34 -11.04 -9.88
N ARG A 374 -11.35 -12.26 -10.39
CA ARG A 374 -10.18 -13.14 -10.43
C ARG A 374 -10.23 -14.00 -11.69
N GLY A 375 -9.29 -13.74 -12.55
CA GLY A 375 -9.12 -14.54 -13.75
C GLY A 375 -10.24 -14.39 -14.76
N ASP A 376 -10.93 -15.48 -15.01
CA ASP A 376 -12.07 -15.59 -15.91
C ASP A 376 -13.43 -15.56 -15.19
N GLY A 377 -13.41 -15.28 -13.88
CA GLY A 377 -14.60 -15.24 -13.05
C GLY A 377 -14.55 -14.19 -11.95
N VAL A 378 -15.45 -14.35 -11.00
CA VAL A 378 -15.58 -13.49 -9.82
C VAL A 378 -15.57 -14.34 -8.57
N ASP A 379 -14.64 -14.09 -7.68
CA ASP A 379 -14.63 -14.69 -6.35
C ASP A 379 -15.64 -13.97 -5.46
N LEU A 380 -16.48 -14.73 -4.82
CA LEU A 380 -17.60 -14.27 -4.00
C LEU A 380 -17.46 -14.81 -2.57
N LEU A 381 -17.71 -13.95 -1.60
CA LEU A 381 -17.83 -14.34 -0.20
C LEU A 381 -19.29 -14.17 0.23
N ALA A 382 -19.92 -15.26 0.68
CA ALA A 382 -21.29 -15.24 1.18
C ALA A 382 -21.37 -14.69 2.62
N ARG A 383 -22.46 -14.02 2.97
CA ARG A 383 -22.77 -13.62 4.35
C ARG A 383 -22.98 -14.85 5.24
N ALA A 384 -22.76 -14.69 6.55
CA ALA A 384 -23.08 -15.75 7.51
C ALA A 384 -24.58 -16.10 7.43
N GLY A 385 -24.88 -17.40 7.42
CA GLY A 385 -26.26 -17.89 7.34
C GLY A 385 -26.90 -17.84 5.95
N ALA A 386 -26.23 -17.35 4.91
CA ALA A 386 -26.76 -17.40 3.55
C ALA A 386 -26.87 -18.86 3.08
N ASN A 387 -28.07 -19.27 2.62
CA ASN A 387 -28.29 -20.62 2.11
C ASN A 387 -27.96 -20.70 0.62
N ARG A 388 -27.61 -21.89 0.14
CA ARG A 388 -27.21 -22.15 -1.25
C ARG A 388 -28.29 -21.72 -2.26
N ALA A 389 -29.55 -21.92 -1.95
CA ALA A 389 -30.66 -21.54 -2.84
C ALA A 389 -30.79 -20.02 -3.02
N ALA A 390 -30.43 -19.22 -2.00
CA ALA A 390 -30.38 -17.76 -2.12
C ALA A 390 -29.20 -17.31 -2.97
N LEU A 391 -28.04 -17.97 -2.83
CA LEU A 391 -26.84 -17.70 -3.62
C LEU A 391 -27.09 -18.01 -5.12
N GLU A 392 -27.65 -19.19 -5.43
CA GLU A 392 -27.97 -19.60 -6.79
C GLU A 392 -29.04 -18.69 -7.42
N ARG A 393 -30.07 -18.27 -6.67
CA ARG A 393 -31.06 -17.30 -7.14
C ARG A 393 -30.41 -15.96 -7.50
N SER A 394 -29.57 -15.43 -6.68
CA SER A 394 -28.92 -14.13 -6.93
C SER A 394 -28.08 -14.12 -8.21
N ILE A 395 -27.46 -15.26 -8.56
CA ILE A 395 -26.70 -15.43 -9.82
C ILE A 395 -27.66 -15.65 -10.99
N SER A 396 -28.76 -16.43 -10.81
CA SER A 396 -29.74 -16.65 -11.87
C SER A 396 -30.46 -15.35 -12.28
N GLU A 397 -30.68 -14.42 -11.35
CA GLU A 397 -31.27 -13.10 -11.65
C GLU A 397 -30.40 -12.29 -12.62
N LEU A 398 -29.09 -12.51 -12.63
CA LEU A 398 -28.16 -11.86 -13.58
C LEU A 398 -28.36 -12.34 -15.01
N ALA A 399 -28.86 -13.56 -15.20
CA ALA A 399 -29.16 -14.09 -16.52
C ALA A 399 -30.25 -13.27 -17.25
N ALA A 400 -31.20 -12.69 -16.50
CA ALA A 400 -32.19 -11.76 -17.04
C ALA A 400 -31.57 -10.48 -17.61
N SER A 401 -30.39 -10.13 -17.16
CA SER A 401 -29.58 -9.00 -17.66
C SER A 401 -28.59 -9.39 -18.76
N GLY A 402 -28.67 -10.63 -19.28
CA GLY A 402 -27.77 -11.16 -20.30
C GLY A 402 -26.39 -11.59 -19.77
N LEU A 403 -26.26 -11.78 -18.45
CA LEU A 403 -25.02 -12.19 -17.78
C LEU A 403 -25.24 -13.57 -17.10
N ALA A 404 -25.44 -14.60 -17.89
CA ALA A 404 -25.53 -15.97 -17.37
C ALA A 404 -24.17 -16.39 -16.79
N ALA A 405 -24.19 -16.94 -15.58
CA ALA A 405 -22.98 -17.41 -14.91
C ALA A 405 -23.23 -18.74 -14.18
N THR A 406 -22.19 -19.57 -14.09
CA THR A 406 -22.19 -20.79 -13.27
C THR A 406 -21.52 -20.47 -11.94
N LEU A 407 -22.06 -21.02 -10.85
CA LEU A 407 -21.58 -20.87 -9.50
C LEU A 407 -20.93 -22.18 -9.03
N SER A 408 -19.69 -22.10 -8.53
CA SER A 408 -18.96 -23.24 -7.97
C SER A 408 -18.29 -22.85 -6.64
N GLU A 409 -18.12 -23.79 -5.75
CA GLU A 409 -17.33 -23.60 -4.54
C GLU A 409 -15.85 -23.46 -4.91
N ARG A 410 -15.11 -22.65 -4.15
CA ARG A 410 -13.67 -22.49 -4.28
C ARG A 410 -12.97 -22.62 -2.93
N PRO A 411 -11.65 -22.90 -2.92
CA PRO A 411 -10.86 -22.87 -1.69
C PRO A 411 -10.93 -21.50 -1.01
N GLU A 412 -10.95 -21.53 0.30
CA GLU A 412 -10.92 -20.36 1.16
C GLU A 412 -9.55 -19.68 1.13
N THR A 413 -9.52 -18.36 1.31
CA THR A 413 -8.29 -17.58 1.45
C THR A 413 -8.30 -16.79 2.76
N LEU A 414 -7.11 -16.39 3.23
CA LEU A 414 -7.02 -15.55 4.42
C LEU A 414 -7.66 -14.16 4.21
N GLU A 415 -7.75 -13.69 2.96
CA GLU A 415 -8.52 -12.48 2.62
C GLU A 415 -10.01 -12.66 2.90
N ASP A 416 -10.57 -13.84 2.61
CA ASP A 416 -11.98 -14.13 2.89
C ASP A 416 -12.24 -14.18 4.40
N ALA A 417 -11.36 -14.83 5.15
CA ALA A 417 -11.46 -14.90 6.61
C ALA A 417 -11.35 -13.50 7.24
N TYR A 418 -10.39 -12.70 6.78
CA TYR A 418 -10.24 -11.32 7.22
C TYR A 418 -11.48 -10.48 6.88
N ALA A 419 -11.99 -10.57 5.66
CA ALA A 419 -13.18 -9.85 5.23
C ALA A 419 -14.43 -10.25 6.05
N ALA A 420 -14.60 -11.54 6.33
CA ALA A 420 -15.70 -12.02 7.17
C ALA A 420 -15.62 -11.47 8.60
N LEU A 421 -14.43 -11.50 9.20
CA LEU A 421 -14.23 -11.07 10.59
C LEU A 421 -14.31 -9.54 10.77
N THR A 422 -13.99 -8.76 9.72
CA THR A 422 -13.94 -7.29 9.84
C THR A 422 -15.14 -6.58 9.24
N PHE A 423 -15.83 -7.19 8.24
CA PHE A 423 -16.97 -6.54 7.56
C PHE A 423 -18.34 -6.95 8.13
N GLU A 424 -18.44 -8.15 8.76
CA GLU A 424 -19.71 -8.62 9.33
C GLU A 424 -20.03 -8.04 10.71
N ASP A 425 -19.02 -7.80 11.54
CA ASP A 425 -19.18 -7.42 12.94
C ASP A 425 -19.88 -6.04 13.12
N ASP A 426 -19.77 -5.19 12.10
CA ASP A 426 -20.38 -3.85 12.10
C ASP A 426 -21.74 -3.77 11.37
N GLY A 427 -22.23 -4.84 10.74
CA GLY A 427 -23.39 -4.82 9.84
C GLY A 427 -23.22 -3.87 8.65
N ARG A 428 -22.00 -3.47 8.35
CA ARG A 428 -21.62 -2.42 7.40
C ARG A 428 -21.01 -3.02 6.14
N THR A 429 -21.17 -2.29 5.05
CA THR A 429 -20.42 -2.60 3.82
C THR A 429 -18.95 -2.23 4.00
N PRO A 430 -18.03 -2.82 3.20
CA PRO A 430 -16.61 -2.41 3.19
C PRO A 430 -16.39 -0.90 2.99
N GLU A 431 -17.35 -0.21 2.38
CA GLU A 431 -17.35 1.24 2.21
C GLU A 431 -17.61 1.96 3.53
N GLU A 432 -18.51 1.47 4.36
CA GLU A 432 -18.84 2.03 5.67
C GLU A 432 -17.77 1.72 6.72
N ALA A 433 -17.16 0.55 6.67
CA ALA A 433 -16.02 0.20 7.53
C ALA A 433 -14.82 1.12 7.28
N SER A 434 -14.56 1.49 6.02
CA SER A 434 -13.50 2.46 5.69
C SER A 434 -13.82 3.87 6.19
N VAL A 435 -15.10 4.27 6.23
CA VAL A 435 -15.57 5.57 6.72
C VAL A 435 -15.29 5.75 8.22
N GLU A 436 -15.51 4.71 9.03
CA GLU A 436 -15.36 4.85 10.49
C GLU A 436 -13.92 4.81 10.97
N THR A 437 -13.06 4.05 10.30
CA THR A 437 -11.61 4.09 10.56
C THR A 437 -11.08 5.52 10.35
N VAL A 438 -11.63 6.23 9.36
CA VAL A 438 -11.33 7.64 9.09
C VAL A 438 -12.05 8.58 10.08
N ALA A 439 -13.30 8.27 10.48
CA ALA A 439 -14.10 9.11 11.38
C ALA A 439 -13.60 9.09 12.83
N ARG A 440 -13.14 7.96 13.34
CA ARG A 440 -12.62 7.86 14.73
C ARG A 440 -11.32 8.62 14.93
N SER A 441 -10.55 8.86 13.88
CA SER A 441 -9.38 9.74 13.95
C SER A 441 -9.74 11.23 14.02
N GLY A 442 -11.03 11.62 14.01
CA GLY A 442 -11.42 13.00 13.87
C GLY A 442 -12.83 13.39 14.30
N ALA A 443 -13.42 12.80 15.34
CA ALA A 443 -14.76 13.19 15.78
C ALA A 443 -14.77 14.54 16.49
N ALA A 444 -15.42 15.48 15.95
CA ALA A 444 -16.37 16.50 16.36
C ALA A 444 -16.22 17.79 15.55
N CYS A 445 -17.13 18.05 14.68
CA CYS A 445 -17.55 19.42 14.40
C CYS A 445 -19.05 19.46 14.16
N GLY A 446 -19.67 20.46 14.80
CA GLY A 446 -21.09 20.61 14.94
C GLY A 446 -21.84 20.83 13.63
N ALA A 447 -23.11 20.52 13.75
CA ALA A 447 -24.24 20.73 12.89
C ALA A 447 -24.05 21.73 11.72
N PHE A 448 -23.94 21.21 10.50
CA PHE A 448 -24.35 21.97 9.34
C PHE A 448 -25.77 21.56 8.93
N SER A 449 -26.62 22.58 8.90
CA SER A 449 -28.02 22.57 8.53
C SER A 449 -28.26 21.80 7.23
N LYS A 450 -29.26 20.93 7.24
CA LYS A 450 -29.83 20.25 6.08
C LYS A 450 -30.24 21.25 5.01
N VAL A 451 -29.37 21.47 4.02
CA VAL A 451 -29.81 22.06 2.75
C VAL A 451 -30.35 20.91 1.92
N ALA A 452 -31.67 20.85 1.84
CA ALA A 452 -32.38 19.92 0.98
C ALA A 452 -31.98 20.19 -0.48
N LEU A 453 -31.22 19.26 -1.06
CA LEU A 453 -30.97 19.22 -2.50
C LEU A 453 -32.25 18.73 -3.19
N LYS A 454 -33.04 19.68 -3.71
CA LYS A 454 -34.02 19.39 -4.76
C LYS A 454 -33.24 18.96 -6.00
N THR A 455 -33.46 17.73 -6.42
CA THR A 455 -33.03 17.14 -7.68
C THR A 455 -33.38 18.06 -8.84
N ALA A 456 -32.37 18.64 -9.45
CA ALA A 456 -32.48 19.22 -10.80
C ALA A 456 -32.06 18.13 -11.80
N HIS A 457 -33.02 17.47 -12.40
CA HIS A 457 -32.88 16.72 -13.64
C HIS A 457 -32.78 17.72 -14.81
N ASN A 458 -31.99 17.34 -15.79
CA ASN A 458 -31.84 17.88 -17.14
C ASN A 458 -30.87 19.05 -17.35
N THR A 459 -29.67 18.66 -17.76
CA THR A 459 -29.05 19.28 -18.93
C THR A 459 -28.52 18.17 -19.82
N THR A 460 -29.12 18.06 -20.96
CA THR A 460 -28.71 17.24 -22.11
C THR A 460 -27.33 17.66 -22.56
N GLY A 461 -26.31 16.96 -22.10
CA GLY A 461 -25.00 16.98 -22.75
C GLY A 461 -25.08 16.08 -23.98
N GLU A 462 -24.85 16.62 -25.13
CA GLU A 462 -24.69 15.92 -26.40
C GLU A 462 -23.71 14.74 -26.17
N THR A 463 -24.23 13.55 -26.29
CA THR A 463 -23.43 12.33 -26.33
C THR A 463 -22.69 12.33 -27.66
N ALA A 464 -21.40 12.72 -27.62
CA ALA A 464 -20.49 12.45 -28.71
C ALA A 464 -20.60 10.96 -29.08
N ALA A 465 -20.90 10.70 -30.34
CA ALA A 465 -20.96 9.37 -30.93
C ALA A 465 -19.69 8.60 -30.53
N ALA A 466 -19.84 7.36 -30.09
CA ALA A 466 -18.73 6.47 -29.75
C ALA A 466 -17.90 6.25 -31.03
N THR A 467 -16.86 7.03 -31.20
CA THR A 467 -15.84 6.79 -32.22
C THR A 467 -15.01 5.62 -31.75
N SER A 468 -14.73 4.67 -32.64
CA SER A 468 -13.90 3.47 -32.41
C SER A 468 -12.43 3.82 -32.11
N ASP A 469 -12.07 5.09 -32.13
CA ASP A 469 -10.70 5.57 -31.98
C ASP A 469 -10.21 5.48 -30.52
N PRO A 470 -8.95 5.05 -30.34
CA PRO A 470 -8.36 4.97 -29.02
C PRO A 470 -8.22 6.37 -28.39
N VAL A 471 -8.54 6.46 -27.08
CA VAL A 471 -8.42 7.72 -26.34
C VAL A 471 -6.97 8.05 -25.99
N ILE A 472 -6.11 7.02 -25.88
CA ILE A 472 -4.65 7.18 -25.76
C ILE A 472 -4.01 6.37 -26.89
N ARG A 473 -3.11 7.00 -27.63
CA ARG A 473 -2.26 6.34 -28.61
C ARG A 473 -0.81 6.73 -28.34
N ALA A 474 0.02 5.76 -28.03
CA ALA A 474 1.45 5.89 -27.85
C ALA A 474 2.15 5.13 -28.98
N GLU A 475 2.93 5.83 -29.82
CA GLU A 475 3.60 5.23 -30.98
C GLU A 475 5.10 5.42 -30.87
N HIS A 476 5.84 4.31 -30.76
CA HIS A 476 7.29 4.26 -30.74
C HIS A 476 7.94 5.21 -29.73
N ILE A 477 7.29 5.38 -28.56
CA ILE A 477 7.78 6.29 -27.52
C ILE A 477 9.02 5.72 -26.86
N SER A 478 10.03 6.56 -26.67
CA SER A 478 11.22 6.23 -25.90
C SER A 478 11.63 7.35 -24.96
N ARG A 479 12.40 7.01 -23.90
CA ARG A 479 13.02 8.01 -23.04
C ARG A 479 14.41 7.60 -22.60
N ARG A 480 15.36 8.52 -22.84
CA ARG A 480 16.77 8.39 -22.44
C ARG A 480 17.13 9.48 -21.43
N PHE A 481 17.98 9.13 -20.47
CA PHE A 481 18.63 10.06 -19.53
C PHE A 481 20.16 9.85 -19.65
N GLY A 482 20.81 10.70 -20.45
CA GLY A 482 22.18 10.45 -20.87
C GLY A 482 22.30 9.10 -21.59
N ASN A 483 23.16 8.24 -21.12
CA ASN A 483 23.35 6.89 -21.66
C ASN A 483 22.32 5.85 -21.18
N PHE A 484 21.52 6.20 -20.16
CA PHE A 484 20.53 5.29 -19.60
C PHE A 484 19.21 5.35 -20.39
N VAL A 485 18.74 4.20 -20.88
CA VAL A 485 17.45 4.05 -21.56
C VAL A 485 16.41 3.64 -20.53
N ALA A 486 15.58 4.58 -20.12
CA ALA A 486 14.53 4.34 -19.13
C ALA A 486 13.28 3.71 -19.75
N VAL A 487 12.96 4.05 -21.00
CA VAL A 487 11.90 3.45 -21.81
C VAL A 487 12.43 3.28 -23.22
N ALA A 488 12.37 2.06 -23.72
CA ALA A 488 12.71 1.71 -25.08
C ALA A 488 11.43 1.59 -25.92
N ASP A 489 11.54 1.72 -27.22
CA ASP A 489 10.50 1.62 -28.23
C ASP A 489 9.18 0.97 -27.78
N THR A 490 8.29 1.78 -27.23
CA THR A 490 7.05 1.32 -26.61
C THR A 490 5.85 1.79 -27.47
N ARG A 491 4.97 0.83 -27.80
CA ARG A 491 3.76 1.10 -28.59
C ARG A 491 2.55 0.44 -27.92
N PHE A 492 1.46 1.21 -27.72
CA PHE A 492 0.17 0.68 -27.26
C PHE A 492 -0.95 1.71 -27.45
N GLU A 493 -2.18 1.22 -27.34
CA GLU A 493 -3.40 2.02 -27.42
C GLU A 493 -4.32 1.70 -26.26
N VAL A 494 -5.06 2.70 -25.75
CA VAL A 494 -6.08 2.55 -24.70
C VAL A 494 -7.41 3.03 -25.23
N LYS A 495 -8.45 2.22 -25.06
CA LYS A 495 -9.81 2.49 -25.53
C LYS A 495 -10.56 3.38 -24.54
N ARG A 496 -11.59 4.10 -25.01
CA ARG A 496 -12.44 4.91 -24.13
C ARG A 496 -13.20 4.06 -23.11
N GLY A 497 -13.20 4.46 -21.83
CA GLY A 497 -13.86 3.73 -20.74
C GLY A 497 -13.12 2.45 -20.30
N GLU A 498 -11.92 2.22 -20.83
CA GLU A 498 -11.08 1.10 -20.45
C GLU A 498 -10.35 1.36 -19.12
N ILE A 499 -10.19 0.34 -18.30
CA ILE A 499 -9.26 0.33 -17.17
C ILE A 499 -7.98 -0.34 -17.65
N PHE A 500 -6.91 0.44 -17.82
CA PHE A 500 -5.65 -0.02 -18.38
C PHE A 500 -4.53 -0.02 -17.34
N GLY A 501 -3.84 -1.16 -17.16
CA GLY A 501 -2.77 -1.34 -16.19
C GLY A 501 -1.37 -1.19 -16.78
N LEU A 502 -0.47 -0.53 -16.05
CA LEU A 502 0.98 -0.52 -16.32
C LEU A 502 1.67 -1.28 -15.17
N LEU A 503 2.09 -2.51 -15.44
CA LEU A 503 2.70 -3.40 -14.44
C LEU A 503 4.21 -3.55 -14.68
N GLY A 504 4.93 -3.96 -13.65
CA GLY A 504 6.37 -4.22 -13.76
C GLY A 504 7.07 -4.08 -12.42
N PRO A 505 8.29 -4.61 -12.28
CA PRO A 505 9.09 -4.43 -11.07
C PRO A 505 9.51 -2.97 -10.87
N ASN A 506 10.07 -2.68 -9.70
CA ASN A 506 10.62 -1.36 -9.43
C ASN A 506 11.81 -1.08 -10.37
N GLY A 507 11.84 0.12 -10.95
CA GLY A 507 12.85 0.49 -11.96
C GLY A 507 12.56 0.01 -13.39
N ALA A 508 11.44 -0.66 -13.65
CA ALA A 508 11.06 -1.14 -14.99
C ALA A 508 10.77 -0.03 -16.02
N GLY A 509 10.63 1.22 -15.59
CA GLY A 509 10.28 2.34 -16.47
C GLY A 509 8.82 2.78 -16.37
N LYS A 510 7.96 2.12 -15.57
CA LYS A 510 6.53 2.42 -15.42
C LYS A 510 6.23 3.90 -15.17
N THR A 511 6.80 4.47 -14.11
CA THR A 511 6.59 5.88 -13.75
C THR A 511 7.11 6.83 -14.85
N THR A 512 8.16 6.46 -15.58
CA THR A 512 8.66 7.23 -16.73
C THR A 512 7.66 7.22 -17.87
N THR A 513 7.16 6.03 -18.27
CA THR A 513 6.10 5.88 -19.28
C THR A 513 4.85 6.66 -18.87
N PHE A 514 4.42 6.51 -17.64
CA PHE A 514 3.25 7.18 -17.08
C PHE A 514 3.38 8.72 -17.13
N ARG A 515 4.55 9.27 -16.74
CA ARG A 515 4.81 10.72 -16.81
C ARG A 515 4.85 11.24 -18.24
N MET A 516 5.31 10.42 -19.19
CA MET A 516 5.26 10.79 -20.62
C MET A 516 3.81 10.88 -21.10
N LEU A 517 2.94 9.92 -20.75
CA LEU A 517 1.51 9.95 -21.09
C LEU A 517 0.76 11.13 -20.46
N CYS A 518 1.16 11.56 -19.26
CA CYS A 518 0.57 12.72 -18.58
C CYS A 518 1.12 14.08 -19.11
N GLY A 519 2.07 14.07 -20.04
CA GLY A 519 2.73 15.29 -20.51
C GLY A 519 3.59 15.98 -19.45
N LEU A 520 4.01 15.25 -18.40
CA LEU A 520 4.91 15.74 -17.35
C LEU A 520 6.38 15.55 -17.73
N LEU A 521 6.65 14.68 -18.70
CA LEU A 521 7.97 14.37 -19.20
C LEU A 521 7.88 14.19 -20.73
N PRO A 522 8.61 14.97 -21.54
CA PRO A 522 8.61 14.75 -22.98
C PRO A 522 9.31 13.44 -23.33
N PRO A 523 8.82 12.66 -24.31
CA PRO A 523 9.56 11.53 -24.86
C PRO A 523 10.83 11.99 -25.56
N SER A 524 11.83 11.11 -25.69
CA SER A 524 13.02 11.36 -26.50
C SER A 524 12.76 11.10 -27.99
N SER A 525 11.83 10.19 -28.30
CA SER A 525 11.30 9.91 -29.64
C SER A 525 9.90 9.33 -29.55
N GLY A 526 9.18 9.35 -30.67
CA GLY A 526 7.82 8.83 -30.78
C GLY A 526 6.75 9.87 -30.46
N ASP A 527 5.49 9.51 -30.70
CA ASP A 527 4.33 10.38 -30.63
C ASP A 527 3.33 9.88 -29.58
N ILE A 528 2.68 10.84 -28.89
CA ILE A 528 1.61 10.55 -27.92
C ILE A 528 0.39 11.41 -28.27
N ARG A 529 -0.75 10.76 -28.46
CA ARG A 529 -2.04 11.44 -28.62
C ARG A 529 -2.97 11.11 -27.47
N ILE A 530 -3.60 12.15 -26.93
CA ILE A 530 -4.56 12.06 -25.84
C ILE A 530 -5.88 12.64 -26.32
N ASP A 531 -6.91 11.79 -26.39
CA ASP A 531 -8.25 12.15 -26.88
C ASP A 531 -8.21 12.91 -28.21
N GLY A 532 -7.39 12.41 -29.15
CA GLY A 532 -7.15 13.00 -30.47
C GLY A 532 -6.15 14.18 -30.49
N VAL A 533 -5.76 14.73 -29.34
CA VAL A 533 -4.84 15.87 -29.24
C VAL A 533 -3.40 15.37 -29.17
N ASP A 534 -2.53 15.94 -29.97
CA ASP A 534 -1.09 15.71 -29.91
C ASP A 534 -0.51 16.32 -28.62
N LEU A 535 0.05 15.48 -27.76
CA LEU A 535 0.55 15.88 -26.44
C LEU A 535 1.77 16.78 -26.50
N LEU A 536 2.59 16.68 -27.56
CA LEU A 536 3.78 17.53 -27.73
C LEU A 536 3.42 18.90 -28.34
N ALA A 537 2.52 18.90 -29.31
CA ALA A 537 2.09 20.14 -29.98
C ALA A 537 1.15 20.99 -29.11
N SER A 538 0.25 20.34 -28.34
CA SER A 538 -0.80 21.01 -27.55
C SER A 538 -0.90 20.49 -26.12
N ALA A 539 0.22 20.48 -25.40
CA ALA A 539 0.32 19.91 -24.06
C ALA A 539 -0.70 20.49 -23.05
N SER A 540 -1.04 21.76 -23.15
CA SER A 540 -2.01 22.41 -22.27
C SER A 540 -3.43 21.88 -22.49
N GLU A 541 -3.84 21.74 -23.75
CA GLU A 541 -5.16 21.22 -24.13
C GLU A 541 -5.28 19.74 -23.75
N ALA A 542 -4.26 18.93 -24.03
CA ALA A 542 -4.23 17.53 -23.66
C ALA A 542 -4.33 17.34 -22.13
N ARG A 543 -3.57 18.13 -21.35
CA ARG A 543 -3.61 18.08 -19.88
C ARG A 543 -4.95 18.52 -19.29
N ALA A 544 -5.69 19.41 -19.94
CA ALA A 544 -7.04 19.80 -19.51
C ALA A 544 -8.04 18.63 -19.55
N ARG A 545 -7.74 17.57 -20.32
CA ARG A 545 -8.56 16.35 -20.45
C ARG A 545 -8.16 15.25 -19.48
N ILE A 546 -7.11 15.48 -18.67
CA ILE A 546 -6.47 14.50 -17.79
C ILE A 546 -6.71 14.85 -16.32
N GLY A 547 -7.16 13.89 -15.53
CA GLY A 547 -7.03 13.89 -14.08
C GLY A 547 -5.79 13.09 -13.67
N TYR A 548 -5.01 13.57 -12.71
CA TYR A 548 -3.78 12.92 -12.25
C TYR A 548 -3.73 12.78 -10.73
N VAL A 549 -3.51 11.57 -10.24
CA VAL A 549 -3.27 11.26 -8.82
C VAL A 549 -1.85 10.71 -8.69
N ALA A 550 -1.00 11.46 -7.99
CA ALA A 550 0.40 11.10 -7.78
C ALA A 550 0.57 10.04 -6.68
N GLN A 551 1.63 9.25 -6.77
CA GLN A 551 2.02 8.25 -5.77
C GLN A 551 2.21 8.87 -4.37
N LYS A 552 2.90 10.01 -4.28
CA LYS A 552 3.08 10.75 -3.04
C LYS A 552 1.97 11.80 -2.90
N PHE A 553 1.48 11.98 -1.67
CA PHE A 553 0.56 13.07 -1.37
C PHE A 553 1.21 14.41 -1.73
N SER A 554 0.69 15.06 -2.76
CA SER A 554 1.26 16.28 -3.36
C SER A 554 0.37 17.50 -3.23
N LEU A 555 -0.67 17.43 -2.38
CA LEU A 555 -1.58 18.53 -2.12
C LEU A 555 -1.05 19.45 -1.01
N TYR A 556 -1.57 20.68 -0.96
CA TYR A 556 -1.15 21.68 0.04
C TYR A 556 -1.62 21.30 1.44
N GLU A 557 -0.71 20.84 2.29
CA GLU A 557 -0.99 20.32 3.63
C GLU A 557 -1.64 21.34 4.57
N ARG A 558 -1.40 22.64 4.36
CA ARG A 558 -1.90 23.72 5.20
C ARG A 558 -3.34 24.14 4.87
N LEU A 559 -3.82 23.84 3.66
CA LEU A 559 -5.19 24.14 3.25
C LEU A 559 -6.15 23.14 3.86
N THR A 560 -7.40 23.59 4.11
CA THR A 560 -8.49 22.67 4.48
C THR A 560 -8.91 21.83 3.27
N VAL A 561 -9.65 20.76 3.51
CA VAL A 561 -10.22 19.92 2.43
C VAL A 561 -11.03 20.79 1.46
N TYR A 562 -11.92 21.64 1.99
CA TYR A 562 -12.75 22.54 1.17
C TYR A 562 -11.92 23.54 0.38
N GLN A 563 -10.93 24.18 1.02
CA GLN A 563 -10.04 25.12 0.34
C GLN A 563 -9.22 24.43 -0.76
N THR A 564 -8.78 23.20 -0.52
CA THR A 564 -8.04 22.40 -1.51
C THR A 564 -8.92 22.11 -2.73
N LEU A 565 -10.15 21.64 -2.51
CA LEU A 565 -11.10 21.38 -3.62
C LEU A 565 -11.42 22.65 -4.41
N ARG A 566 -11.65 23.78 -3.75
CA ARG A 566 -11.88 25.06 -4.42
C ARG A 566 -10.67 25.48 -5.25
N TYR A 567 -9.48 25.44 -4.67
CA TYR A 567 -8.25 25.82 -5.36
C TYR A 567 -8.03 25.01 -6.64
N PHE A 568 -8.12 23.68 -6.55
CA PHE A 568 -7.96 22.83 -7.73
C PHE A 568 -9.10 23.01 -8.75
N GLY A 569 -10.34 23.19 -8.31
CA GLY A 569 -11.46 23.45 -9.20
C GLY A 569 -11.24 24.75 -10.02
N GLU A 570 -10.83 25.83 -9.37
CA GLU A 570 -10.53 27.09 -10.02
C GLU A 570 -9.32 26.98 -10.98
N CYS A 571 -8.29 26.22 -10.61
CA CYS A 571 -7.16 25.93 -11.51
C CYS A 571 -7.59 25.18 -12.79
N TYR A 572 -8.61 24.34 -12.71
CA TYR A 572 -9.19 23.65 -13.88
C TYR A 572 -10.29 24.45 -14.58
N GLY A 573 -10.51 25.73 -14.20
CA GLY A 573 -11.51 26.60 -14.83
C GLY A 573 -12.95 26.36 -14.36
N VAL A 574 -13.15 25.53 -13.32
CA VAL A 574 -14.47 25.32 -12.71
C VAL A 574 -14.62 26.27 -11.54
N SER A 575 -15.63 27.16 -11.54
CA SER A 575 -15.80 28.19 -10.51
C SER A 575 -17.26 28.43 -10.12
N GLY A 576 -17.47 29.19 -9.06
CA GLY A 576 -18.78 29.62 -8.56
C GLY A 576 -19.72 28.46 -8.29
N ARG A 577 -21.00 28.61 -8.60
CA ARG A 577 -22.06 27.61 -8.32
C ARG A 577 -21.79 26.24 -8.97
N ALA A 578 -21.14 26.22 -10.14
CA ALA A 578 -20.80 24.97 -10.82
C ALA A 578 -19.77 24.17 -10.01
N LEU A 579 -18.78 24.84 -9.42
CA LEU A 579 -17.80 24.21 -8.56
C LEU A 579 -18.43 23.70 -7.26
N ASP A 580 -19.29 24.49 -6.62
CA ASP A 580 -19.96 24.08 -5.38
C ASP A 580 -20.87 22.85 -5.60
N ALA A 581 -21.61 22.83 -6.72
CA ALA A 581 -22.40 21.66 -7.11
C ALA A 581 -21.51 20.42 -7.36
N ARG A 582 -20.38 20.61 -8.03
CA ARG A 582 -19.44 19.52 -8.31
C ARG A 582 -18.76 18.98 -7.05
N ILE A 583 -18.38 19.85 -6.13
CA ILE A 583 -17.88 19.44 -4.81
C ILE A 583 -18.94 18.63 -4.08
N GLY A 584 -20.19 19.12 -4.04
CA GLY A 584 -21.33 18.40 -3.43
C GLY A 584 -21.53 17.02 -4.05
N GLU A 585 -21.47 16.87 -5.37
CA GLU A 585 -21.56 15.59 -6.08
C GLU A 585 -20.44 14.61 -5.67
N LEU A 586 -19.20 15.08 -5.58
CA LEU A 586 -18.04 14.26 -5.21
C LEU A 586 -18.07 13.83 -3.73
N LEU A 587 -18.65 14.66 -2.86
CA LEU A 587 -18.76 14.40 -1.41
C LEU A 587 -20.01 13.59 -1.02
N SER A 588 -20.99 13.45 -1.94
CA SER A 588 -22.27 12.77 -1.66
C SER A 588 -22.30 11.31 -2.15
N GLY A 589 -21.23 10.81 -2.75
CA GLY A 589 -21.15 9.44 -3.26
C GLY A 589 -21.08 8.40 -2.15
N PRO A 590 -21.54 7.16 -2.39
CA PRO A 590 -21.29 6.04 -1.48
C PRO A 590 -19.79 5.92 -1.17
N GLY A 591 -19.43 5.78 0.11
CA GLY A 591 -18.04 5.72 0.57
C GLY A 591 -17.31 7.07 0.57
N ALA A 592 -18.00 8.21 0.40
CA ALA A 592 -17.40 9.52 0.50
C ALA A 592 -17.13 9.89 1.95
N THR A 593 -15.87 9.84 2.38
CA THR A 593 -15.47 10.16 3.75
C THR A 593 -15.08 11.62 3.96
N LEU A 594 -14.80 12.34 2.86
CA LEU A 594 -14.30 13.72 2.92
C LEU A 594 -15.29 14.72 3.50
N GLY A 595 -16.61 14.46 3.39
CA GLY A 595 -17.66 15.36 3.86
C GLY A 595 -17.55 15.70 5.35
N ILE A 596 -17.07 14.77 6.17
CA ILE A 596 -16.86 14.96 7.62
C ILE A 596 -15.56 15.72 7.94
N HIS A 597 -14.70 15.94 6.97
CA HIS A 597 -13.37 16.54 7.13
C HIS A 597 -13.21 17.91 6.45
N LEU A 598 -14.28 18.52 5.96
CA LEU A 598 -14.21 19.73 5.10
C LEU A 598 -13.36 20.85 5.68
N GLU A 599 -13.46 21.12 6.99
CA GLU A 599 -12.72 22.16 7.69
C GLU A 599 -11.35 21.70 8.19
N ARG A 600 -11.03 20.41 8.04
CA ARG A 600 -9.76 19.85 8.49
C ARG A 600 -8.66 20.15 7.49
N ARG A 601 -7.45 20.47 7.97
CA ARG A 601 -6.28 20.66 7.10
C ARG A 601 -5.89 19.35 6.41
N ALA A 602 -5.57 19.40 5.11
CA ALA A 602 -5.23 18.24 4.31
C ALA A 602 -4.05 17.44 4.89
N GLY A 603 -3.05 18.11 5.48
CA GLY A 603 -1.92 17.46 6.14
C GLY A 603 -2.29 16.62 7.36
N MET A 604 -3.43 16.95 8.01
CA MET A 604 -3.93 16.26 9.22
C MET A 604 -4.88 15.11 8.91
N LEU A 605 -5.16 14.84 7.64
CA LEU A 605 -6.01 13.73 7.24
C LEU A 605 -5.29 12.39 7.39
N PRO A 606 -6.02 11.31 7.72
CA PRO A 606 -5.54 9.94 7.55
C PRO A 606 -5.16 9.66 6.09
N LEU A 607 -4.30 8.66 5.87
CA LEU A 607 -3.78 8.36 4.54
C LEU A 607 -4.88 8.05 3.52
N GLY A 608 -5.90 7.28 3.90
CA GLY A 608 -7.05 6.97 3.04
C GLY A 608 -7.81 8.23 2.62
N ALA A 609 -8.11 9.15 3.56
CA ALA A 609 -8.77 10.42 3.26
C ALA A 609 -7.89 11.37 2.42
N LYS A 610 -6.56 11.35 2.61
CA LYS A 610 -5.61 12.07 1.73
C LYS A 610 -5.72 11.61 0.28
N ARG A 611 -5.81 10.30 0.06
CA ARG A 611 -5.97 9.71 -1.28
C ARG A 611 -7.31 10.04 -1.89
N GLU A 612 -8.37 9.96 -1.09
CA GLU A 612 -9.71 10.35 -1.53
C GLU A 612 -9.75 11.83 -1.93
N LEU A 613 -9.11 12.72 -1.18
CA LEU A 613 -8.98 14.13 -1.53
C LEU A 613 -8.22 14.33 -2.84
N ALA A 614 -7.11 13.62 -3.03
CA ALA A 614 -6.34 13.69 -4.27
C ALA A 614 -7.18 13.22 -5.48
N MET A 615 -7.92 12.13 -5.33
CA MET A 615 -8.84 11.64 -6.36
C MET A 615 -9.98 12.62 -6.62
N ALA A 616 -10.57 13.21 -5.58
CA ALA A 616 -11.62 14.22 -5.74
C ALA A 616 -11.11 15.45 -6.50
N CYS A 617 -9.92 15.96 -6.16
CA CYS A 617 -9.28 17.06 -6.88
C CYS A 617 -9.08 16.73 -8.37
N ALA A 618 -8.60 15.51 -8.67
CA ALA A 618 -8.37 15.08 -10.06
C ALA A 618 -9.67 14.91 -10.87
N LEU A 619 -10.82 14.77 -10.23
CA LEU A 619 -12.12 14.55 -10.85
C LEU A 619 -12.98 15.82 -10.97
N LEU A 620 -12.56 16.96 -10.42
CA LEU A 620 -13.37 18.20 -10.38
C LEU A 620 -13.83 18.67 -11.76
N HIS A 621 -12.95 18.61 -12.75
CA HIS A 621 -13.19 19.06 -14.13
C HIS A 621 -13.76 17.97 -15.06
N ARG A 622 -14.19 16.83 -14.52
CA ARG A 622 -14.73 15.67 -15.28
C ARG A 622 -13.81 15.22 -16.40
N PRO A 623 -12.57 14.82 -16.11
CA PRO A 623 -11.61 14.44 -17.12
C PRO A 623 -12.08 13.23 -17.94
N ALA A 624 -11.68 13.18 -19.22
CA ALA A 624 -11.91 12.01 -20.07
C ALA A 624 -11.02 10.82 -19.64
N ILE A 625 -9.85 11.13 -19.09
CA ILE A 625 -8.85 10.15 -18.66
C ILE A 625 -8.39 10.46 -17.24
N LEU A 626 -8.40 9.43 -16.38
CA LEU A 626 -7.86 9.49 -15.02
C LEU A 626 -6.58 8.65 -14.92
N PHE A 627 -5.49 9.29 -14.56
CA PHE A 627 -4.21 8.65 -14.30
C PHE A 627 -3.98 8.45 -12.81
N LEU A 628 -3.67 7.22 -12.38
CA LEU A 628 -3.48 6.80 -10.99
C LEU A 628 -2.10 6.17 -10.82
N ASP A 629 -1.17 6.87 -10.16
CA ASP A 629 0.19 6.39 -9.94
C ASP A 629 0.32 5.71 -8.57
N GLU A 630 0.33 4.37 -8.55
CA GLU A 630 0.40 3.52 -7.33
C GLU A 630 -0.54 3.98 -6.21
N ALA A 631 -1.77 4.37 -6.57
CA ALA A 631 -2.70 5.06 -5.69
C ALA A 631 -3.17 4.22 -4.48
N THR A 632 -3.01 2.91 -4.49
CA THR A 632 -3.41 1.97 -3.44
C THR A 632 -2.23 1.50 -2.57
N SER A 633 -0.99 1.92 -2.87
CA SER A 633 0.20 1.49 -2.12
C SER A 633 0.07 1.82 -0.63
N GLY A 634 0.17 0.80 0.25
CA GLY A 634 -0.02 0.90 1.70
C GLY A 634 -1.48 1.09 2.14
N ALA A 635 -2.48 0.89 1.29
CA ALA A 635 -3.88 0.82 1.70
C ALA A 635 -4.22 -0.57 2.26
N ASP A 636 -5.03 -0.60 3.31
CA ASP A 636 -5.60 -1.84 3.82
C ASP A 636 -6.61 -2.47 2.85
N LEU A 637 -7.05 -3.70 3.13
CA LEU A 637 -7.94 -4.45 2.25
C LEU A 637 -9.27 -3.71 2.00
N ALA A 638 -9.89 -3.15 3.04
CA ALA A 638 -11.18 -2.46 2.93
C ALA A 638 -11.07 -1.20 2.07
N ALA A 639 -10.07 -0.37 2.34
CA ALA A 639 -9.78 0.84 1.56
C ALA A 639 -9.45 0.52 0.10
N ARG A 640 -8.70 -0.56 -0.16
CA ARG A 640 -8.37 -1.02 -1.52
C ARG A 640 -9.62 -1.48 -2.27
N ARG A 641 -10.50 -2.26 -1.63
CA ARG A 641 -11.79 -2.70 -2.21
C ARG A 641 -12.69 -1.50 -2.55
N ALA A 642 -12.86 -0.56 -1.62
CA ALA A 642 -13.65 0.64 -1.83
C ALA A 642 -13.09 1.51 -2.99
N PHE A 643 -11.77 1.66 -3.06
CA PHE A 643 -11.08 2.39 -4.12
C PHE A 643 -11.35 1.76 -5.51
N TRP A 644 -11.18 0.44 -5.65
CA TRP A 644 -11.41 -0.26 -6.91
C TRP A 644 -12.87 -0.25 -7.34
N ARG A 645 -13.82 -0.35 -6.41
CA ARG A 645 -15.25 -0.17 -6.73
C ARG A 645 -15.53 1.22 -7.32
N ARG A 646 -14.89 2.26 -6.76
CA ARG A 646 -15.01 3.62 -7.29
C ARG A 646 -14.41 3.75 -8.68
N ILE A 647 -13.25 3.16 -8.96
CA ILE A 647 -12.63 3.12 -10.30
C ILE A 647 -13.54 2.43 -11.30
N VAL A 648 -14.05 1.25 -10.98
CA VAL A 648 -15.00 0.50 -11.82
C VAL A 648 -16.24 1.33 -12.15
N LYS A 649 -16.78 2.06 -11.16
CA LYS A 649 -17.92 2.98 -11.38
C LYS A 649 -17.57 4.13 -12.31
N LEU A 650 -16.39 4.74 -12.19
CA LEU A 650 -15.92 5.80 -13.06
C LEU A 650 -15.75 5.31 -14.50
N ALA A 651 -15.16 4.14 -14.70
CA ALA A 651 -14.97 3.53 -16.01
C ALA A 651 -16.32 3.24 -16.70
N ARG A 652 -17.32 2.73 -15.97
CA ARG A 652 -18.68 2.53 -16.49
C ARG A 652 -19.35 3.83 -16.91
N ASN A 653 -19.05 4.94 -16.27
CA ASN A 653 -19.55 6.26 -16.62
C ASN A 653 -18.77 6.91 -17.79
N GLY A 654 -17.86 6.16 -18.42
CA GLY A 654 -17.12 6.58 -19.61
C GLY A 654 -15.76 7.21 -19.35
N THR A 655 -15.30 7.34 -18.10
CA THR A 655 -13.94 7.79 -17.79
C THR A 655 -12.95 6.67 -18.07
N THR A 656 -11.95 6.91 -18.90
CA THR A 656 -10.84 5.97 -19.10
C THR A 656 -9.89 6.05 -17.91
N VAL A 657 -9.44 4.92 -17.39
CA VAL A 657 -8.55 4.90 -16.21
C VAL A 657 -7.24 4.20 -16.56
N VAL A 658 -6.12 4.86 -16.30
CA VAL A 658 -4.78 4.29 -16.44
C VAL A 658 -4.15 4.17 -15.07
N VAL A 659 -3.78 2.97 -14.67
CA VAL A 659 -3.26 2.67 -13.32
C VAL A 659 -1.85 2.11 -13.42
N THR A 660 -0.93 2.66 -12.62
CA THR A 660 0.31 1.94 -12.31
C THR A 660 0.13 1.20 -11.00
N THR A 661 0.53 -0.04 -10.95
CA THR A 661 0.54 -0.82 -9.71
C THR A 661 1.67 -1.85 -9.70
N HIS A 662 2.07 -2.23 -8.52
CA HIS A 662 2.93 -3.38 -8.26
C HIS A 662 2.15 -4.53 -7.59
N PHE A 663 0.84 -4.37 -7.40
CA PHE A 663 -0.05 -5.42 -6.89
C PHE A 663 -0.64 -6.21 -8.05
N MET A 664 -0.34 -7.49 -8.10
CA MET A 664 -0.82 -8.34 -9.20
C MET A 664 -2.32 -8.62 -9.09
N ASP A 665 -2.88 -8.63 -7.88
CA ASP A 665 -4.33 -8.74 -7.66
C ASP A 665 -5.10 -7.55 -8.25
N GLU A 666 -4.48 -6.37 -8.31
CA GLU A 666 -5.11 -5.19 -8.92
C GLU A 666 -5.17 -5.26 -10.44
N ALA A 667 -4.26 -6.00 -11.05
CA ALA A 667 -4.31 -6.26 -12.48
C ALA A 667 -5.56 -7.02 -12.92
N GLU A 668 -6.16 -7.81 -12.02
CA GLU A 668 -7.42 -8.53 -12.29
C GLU A 668 -8.63 -7.58 -12.46
N TYR A 669 -8.54 -6.34 -11.98
CA TYR A 669 -9.57 -5.31 -12.21
C TYR A 669 -9.40 -4.58 -13.55
N CYS A 670 -8.24 -4.72 -14.19
CA CYS A 670 -7.94 -4.07 -15.46
C CYS A 670 -8.58 -4.84 -16.64
N ASP A 671 -9.12 -4.13 -17.61
CA ASP A 671 -9.58 -4.75 -18.86
C ASP A 671 -8.41 -5.32 -19.66
N ARG A 672 -7.32 -4.55 -19.73
CA ARG A 672 -6.02 -4.95 -20.27
C ARG A 672 -4.90 -4.29 -19.46
N PHE A 673 -3.73 -4.89 -19.53
CA PHE A 673 -2.53 -4.31 -18.96
C PHE A 673 -1.30 -4.68 -19.79
N LEU A 674 -0.24 -3.93 -19.59
CA LEU A 674 1.09 -4.28 -20.09
C LEU A 674 2.03 -4.59 -18.92
N ILE A 675 2.96 -5.52 -19.15
CA ILE A 675 4.08 -5.77 -18.24
C ILE A 675 5.33 -5.14 -18.86
N GLN A 676 5.98 -4.27 -18.09
CA GLN A 676 7.22 -3.61 -18.47
C GLN A 676 8.37 -4.05 -17.57
N ASP A 677 9.53 -4.38 -18.15
CA ASP A 677 10.79 -4.61 -17.43
C ASP A 677 11.96 -4.04 -18.21
N ALA A 678 12.97 -3.51 -17.51
CA ALA A 678 14.15 -2.86 -18.10
C ALA A 678 13.82 -1.86 -19.25
N GLY A 679 12.72 -1.11 -19.10
CA GLY A 679 12.27 -0.13 -20.08
C GLY A 679 11.54 -0.70 -21.30
N ARG A 680 11.32 -2.01 -21.39
CA ARG A 680 10.66 -2.69 -22.53
C ARG A 680 9.31 -3.26 -22.14
N VAL A 681 8.36 -3.22 -23.06
CA VAL A 681 7.08 -3.94 -22.92
C VAL A 681 7.33 -5.42 -23.25
N LEU A 682 7.03 -6.31 -22.30
CA LEU A 682 7.18 -7.75 -22.43
C LEU A 682 5.92 -8.42 -22.97
N VAL A 683 4.76 -7.98 -22.50
CA VAL A 683 3.46 -8.50 -22.88
C VAL A 683 2.39 -7.42 -22.73
N LEU A 684 1.37 -7.48 -23.56
CA LEU A 684 0.15 -6.64 -23.50
C LEU A 684 -1.05 -7.55 -23.75
N GLY A 685 -2.06 -7.48 -22.90
CA GLY A 685 -3.29 -8.27 -23.06
C GLY A 685 -4.22 -8.14 -21.86
N SER A 686 -5.36 -8.84 -21.93
CA SER A 686 -6.25 -9.02 -20.78
C SER A 686 -5.62 -9.96 -19.73
N PRO A 687 -6.08 -9.94 -18.47
CA PRO A 687 -5.61 -10.88 -17.44
C PRO A 687 -5.64 -12.34 -17.89
N ALA A 688 -6.70 -12.75 -18.56
CA ALA A 688 -6.86 -14.11 -19.07
C ALA A 688 -5.88 -14.46 -20.19
N GLU A 689 -5.62 -13.54 -21.13
CA GLU A 689 -4.66 -13.72 -22.21
C GLU A 689 -3.24 -13.84 -21.68
N VAL A 690 -2.85 -12.98 -20.75
CA VAL A 690 -1.51 -12.97 -20.14
C VAL A 690 -1.27 -14.24 -19.33
N ARG A 691 -2.24 -14.70 -18.52
CA ARG A 691 -2.12 -15.98 -17.80
C ARG A 691 -1.96 -17.17 -18.78
N ARG A 692 -2.77 -17.19 -19.82
CA ARG A 692 -2.71 -18.27 -20.84
C ARG A 692 -1.37 -18.29 -21.57
N SER A 693 -0.82 -17.12 -21.92
CA SER A 693 0.47 -17.02 -22.60
C SER A 693 1.65 -17.52 -21.76
N ALA A 694 1.54 -17.38 -20.43
CA ALA A 694 2.55 -17.82 -19.48
C ALA A 694 2.29 -19.24 -18.92
N GLY A 695 1.18 -19.90 -19.28
CA GLY A 695 0.78 -21.18 -18.69
C GLY A 695 0.53 -21.13 -17.18
N ALA A 696 0.08 -19.98 -16.66
CA ALA A 696 -0.03 -19.68 -15.24
C ALA A 696 -1.47 -19.68 -14.74
N ALA A 697 -1.68 -20.06 -13.47
CA ALA A 697 -2.99 -20.05 -12.84
C ALA A 697 -3.41 -18.64 -12.40
N THR A 698 -2.46 -17.80 -12.00
CA THR A 698 -2.69 -16.43 -11.51
C THR A 698 -1.89 -15.39 -12.30
N VAL A 699 -2.33 -14.12 -12.26
CA VAL A 699 -1.58 -13.01 -12.88
C VAL A 699 -0.21 -12.84 -12.21
N GLU A 700 -0.11 -13.08 -10.90
CA GLU A 700 1.18 -13.00 -10.18
C GLU A 700 2.17 -14.06 -10.69
N GLU A 701 1.70 -15.29 -10.89
CA GLU A 701 2.53 -16.36 -11.44
C GLU A 701 2.96 -16.05 -12.87
N ALA A 702 2.03 -15.58 -13.71
CA ALA A 702 2.31 -15.14 -15.07
C ALA A 702 3.35 -14.01 -15.11
N PHE A 703 3.18 -13.00 -14.30
CA PHE A 703 4.11 -11.88 -14.16
C PHE A 703 5.52 -12.37 -13.82
N ARG A 704 5.62 -13.24 -12.81
CA ARG A 704 6.90 -13.82 -12.39
C ARG A 704 7.58 -14.57 -13.52
N THR A 705 6.87 -15.48 -14.17
CA THR A 705 7.38 -16.30 -15.27
C THR A 705 7.91 -15.40 -16.40
N ILE A 706 7.10 -14.45 -16.87
CA ILE A 706 7.46 -13.56 -17.97
C ILE A 706 8.69 -12.70 -17.64
N VAL A 707 8.76 -12.13 -16.44
CA VAL A 707 9.89 -11.27 -16.03
C VAL A 707 11.16 -12.08 -15.83
N LEU A 708 11.10 -13.25 -15.20
CA LEU A 708 12.27 -14.09 -14.95
C LEU A 708 12.82 -14.66 -16.26
N GLU A 709 11.98 -15.13 -17.17
CA GLU A 709 12.40 -15.60 -18.48
C GLU A 709 13.07 -14.50 -19.31
N ASN A 710 12.50 -13.27 -19.29
CA ASN A 710 13.13 -12.15 -19.98
C ASN A 710 14.52 -11.84 -19.43
N ARG A 711 14.65 -11.79 -18.10
CA ARG A 711 15.94 -11.52 -17.43
C ARG A 711 16.96 -12.61 -17.70
N ALA A 712 16.55 -13.87 -17.74
CA ALA A 712 17.42 -15.00 -18.10
C ALA A 712 17.95 -14.87 -19.55
N LYS A 713 17.06 -14.54 -20.50
CA LYS A 713 17.41 -14.29 -21.91
C LYS A 713 18.37 -13.11 -22.08
N GLU A 714 18.20 -12.04 -21.31
CA GLU A 714 19.11 -10.88 -21.35
C GLU A 714 20.47 -11.19 -20.73
N ALA A 715 20.52 -11.93 -19.62
CA ALA A 715 21.78 -12.38 -19.01
C ALA A 715 22.55 -13.30 -19.94
N GLU A 716 21.90 -14.17 -20.69
CA GLU A 716 22.51 -15.04 -21.67
C GLU A 716 23.08 -14.27 -22.88
N LYS A 717 22.35 -13.27 -23.38
CA LYS A 717 22.81 -12.34 -24.41
C LYS A 717 24.06 -11.56 -23.98
N SER A 718 24.09 -11.06 -22.74
CA SER A 718 25.24 -10.34 -22.19
C SER A 718 26.46 -11.23 -22.08
N LYS A 719 26.33 -12.47 -21.60
CA LYS A 719 27.43 -13.45 -21.54
C LYS A 719 27.95 -13.81 -22.92
N ASN A 720 27.07 -13.90 -23.92
CA ASN A 720 27.48 -14.21 -25.30
C ASN A 720 28.11 -13.00 -26.00
N ALA A 721 27.83 -11.78 -25.58
CA ALA A 721 28.46 -10.56 -26.09
C ALA A 721 29.85 -10.32 -25.48
N GLU A 722 30.14 -10.82 -24.29
CA GLU A 722 31.47 -10.72 -23.64
C GLU A 722 32.49 -11.74 -24.16
N LYS A 723 32.04 -12.93 -24.61
CA LYS A 723 32.91 -13.97 -25.15
C LYS A 723 33.76 -13.56 -26.36
N PRO A 724 33.31 -12.71 -27.30
CA PRO A 724 34.18 -12.25 -28.41
C PRO A 724 35.27 -11.29 -27.94
N ALA A 725 35.03 -10.51 -26.90
CA ALA A 725 36.01 -9.52 -26.37
C ALA A 725 37.17 -10.20 -25.62
N GLU A 726 36.86 -11.25 -24.84
CA GLU A 726 37.92 -12.06 -24.19
C GLU A 726 38.80 -12.84 -25.19
N LYS A 727 38.19 -13.33 -26.28
CA LYS A 727 38.93 -14.02 -27.32
C LYS A 727 39.86 -13.10 -28.12
N ALA A 728 39.40 -11.87 -28.39
CA ALA A 728 40.22 -10.84 -29.02
C ALA A 728 41.36 -10.32 -28.12
N ALA A 729 41.09 -10.23 -26.77
CA ALA A 729 42.14 -9.85 -25.82
C ALA A 729 43.17 -10.93 -25.56
N SER A 730 42.82 -12.22 -25.73
CA SER A 730 43.80 -13.34 -25.60
C SER A 730 44.62 -13.56 -26.87
N GLU A 731 44.12 -13.16 -28.04
CA GLU A 731 44.86 -13.27 -29.32
C GLU A 731 45.78 -12.06 -29.58
N GLY A 732 45.54 -10.90 -28.91
CA GLY A 732 46.41 -9.70 -29.01
C GLY A 732 47.61 -9.67 -28.07
N SER A 733 47.87 -10.73 -27.27
CA SER A 733 48.99 -10.81 -26.35
C SER A 733 50.15 -11.71 -26.86
N ILE A 734 50.14 -12.10 -28.14
CA ILE A 734 51.16 -12.99 -28.75
C ILE A 734 51.77 -12.31 -30.01
N GLU A 735 51.98 -10.99 -29.96
CA GLU A 735 52.92 -10.33 -30.90
C GLU A 735 53.88 -9.41 -30.16
#